data_e00a9629d9e089d1b88947c6796b9344
#
_entry.id   e00a9629d9e089d1b88947c6796b9344
#
_cell.length_a   1.000
_cell.length_b   1.000
_cell.length_c   1.000
_cell.angle_alpha   90.00
_cell.angle_beta   90.00
_cell.angle_gamma   90.00
#
_symmetry.space_group_name_H-M   'P 1'
#
loop_
_entity.id
_entity.type
_entity.pdbx_description
1 polymer ?
#
loop_
_entity_poly.entity_id
_entity_poly.type
_entity_poly.pdbx_seq_one_letter_code
_entity_poly.pdbx_strand_id
1 'polypeptide(L)'
;MRNTIIFLLLFFTAHYFYAQDNVIVTGQLFDSETQETLPFANVSINSFADNVLVTGAITDIDGRFEIQEIPLGKYKVYFSFIGYASTQQNLVAGGLNTIFDLGKIELKPSTEALMEVQVTGKQATTNSDLNKKTFSLEDNIAQSGGSVLDAMKTMPGVAFDQEGKVVLRGSDKVVVLIDGKQSSLTGFGNQKGLGNIPASNIEKIEIINNPSAKYDANGFAGVVNIIYKKEKQTGLNGDIGLSFGLGALGKSKPDTNTDLGSFSVNPKLIPSINLNYKKDKVNYFLQSEFILQEALPNNEFTTRNYEDGRNIISQVPENRKQFRSIINGGIDFELDNKNSFTISGLYDREKHIDTAQVAFTDLNKNTRNRFYNWREEEVTRYINASANYRHQFEQAGHTLSAIVQYTQGLEDETYSLNDSSAVRVGRDKTNILAIENTTSISTDYVRPLKSGRIELGAKLRIRRLPVEYTITPGEQSIIYPDLGTFSDWGENLFAGYVNYLMEKEDYDIEAGLRAEQTDVFYDLDPVNAYYPNNDKYNYFELFPSIRYTYKLKDNNRFSAFYNRRIDRPGEPELRIYPKYDDPELLKVGNPYLRPQFTDAFEVAHKYSWTTGSLFSAIYHRMTKDQYMRIFSIDDSNPDYEIVNKIYQNTGDATNTGVEFLVSQDITNTFKLSASFNGYENVIKEFEGTLLFPVERQFTLAESNDIAWDAKITSEFVLPWEIAAQLTGVYFSNKNIPQGDQLARSSIDFGLKKNIWDKNGEITIAATDVFNTFGIRQEIVGNGFTSRYENYFETQVIRVGVKYKF
;
A
#
# COMPACT_ATOMS: atom_id res chain seq x y z
N MET A 1 -20.02 -33.46 20.78
CA MET A 1 -19.90 -33.20 19.31
C MET A 1 -21.11 -33.67 18.47
N ARG A 2 -22.18 -34.25 18.98
CA ARG A 2 -23.34 -34.71 18.16
C ARG A 2 -24.54 -33.74 18.20
N ASN A 3 -24.58 -32.79 19.14
CA ASN A 3 -25.67 -31.84 19.28
C ASN A 3 -25.37 -30.42 18.66
N THR A 4 -24.14 -30.19 18.25
CA THR A 4 -23.74 -28.90 17.64
C THR A 4 -23.96 -28.88 16.12
N ILE A 5 -24.03 -30.02 15.48
CA ILE A 5 -24.26 -30.17 14.05
C ILE A 5 -25.75 -30.02 13.67
N ILE A 6 -26.65 -30.32 14.63
CA ILE A 6 -28.11 -30.17 14.40
C ILE A 6 -28.55 -28.69 14.43
N PHE A 7 -27.82 -27.83 15.13
CA PHE A 7 -28.13 -26.38 15.19
C PHE A 7 -27.70 -25.63 13.93
N LEU A 8 -26.69 -26.14 13.21
CA LEU A 8 -26.25 -25.57 11.94
C LEU A 8 -27.11 -25.97 10.74
N LEU A 9 -27.84 -27.06 10.81
CA LEU A 9 -28.73 -27.54 9.75
C LEU A 9 -30.14 -26.93 9.80
N LEU A 10 -30.55 -26.35 10.92
CA LEU A 10 -31.85 -25.67 11.08
C LEU A 10 -31.87 -24.22 10.62
N PHE A 11 -30.72 -23.63 10.27
CA PHE A 11 -30.63 -22.25 9.76
C PHE A 11 -30.81 -22.17 8.22
N PHE A 12 -30.93 -23.30 7.53
CA PHE A 12 -30.99 -23.34 6.07
C PHE A 12 -32.38 -23.58 5.47
N THR A 13 -33.45 -23.59 6.27
CA THR A 13 -34.79 -23.94 5.74
C THR A 13 -35.88 -22.90 6.02
N ALA A 14 -35.59 -21.61 5.79
CA ALA A 14 -36.67 -20.61 5.74
C ALA A 14 -36.43 -19.63 4.60
N HIS A 15 -36.43 -20.10 3.37
CA HIS A 15 -36.59 -19.22 2.21
C HIS A 15 -38.06 -19.26 1.80
N TYR A 16 -38.80 -18.25 2.25
CA TYR A 16 -40.06 -17.92 1.61
C TYR A 16 -39.73 -17.21 0.29
N PHE A 17 -39.95 -17.88 -0.83
CA PHE A 17 -39.96 -17.27 -2.15
C PHE A 17 -41.18 -16.35 -2.21
N TYR A 18 -41.00 -15.04 -2.09
CA TYR A 18 -41.91 -14.07 -2.67
C TYR A 18 -41.54 -13.96 -4.15
N ALA A 19 -42.40 -14.48 -5.05
CA ALA A 19 -42.34 -14.11 -6.45
C ALA A 19 -42.69 -12.63 -6.53
N GLN A 20 -41.71 -11.75 -6.74
CA GLN A 20 -41.94 -10.37 -7.15
C GLN A 20 -42.23 -10.41 -8.67
N ASP A 21 -43.34 -9.81 -9.10
CA ASP A 21 -43.59 -9.56 -10.51
C ASP A 21 -42.55 -8.55 -11.01
N ASN A 22 -41.58 -9.03 -11.78
CA ASN A 22 -40.54 -8.22 -12.39
C ASN A 22 -40.88 -7.91 -13.85
N VAL A 23 -40.43 -6.76 -14.34
CA VAL A 23 -40.61 -6.35 -15.73
C VAL A 23 -39.29 -6.24 -16.46
N ILE A 24 -39.37 -6.29 -17.79
CA ILE A 24 -38.26 -6.10 -18.71
C ILE A 24 -38.41 -4.74 -19.38
N VAL A 25 -37.33 -3.98 -19.48
CA VAL A 25 -37.26 -2.69 -20.17
C VAL A 25 -36.33 -2.79 -21.35
N THR A 26 -36.79 -2.43 -22.53
CA THR A 26 -36.03 -2.48 -23.79
C THR A 26 -36.02 -1.12 -24.48
N GLY A 27 -35.11 -0.92 -25.42
CA GLY A 27 -35.07 0.26 -26.31
C GLY A 27 -33.81 0.27 -27.16
N GLN A 28 -33.63 1.34 -27.94
CA GLN A 28 -32.47 1.48 -28.84
C GLN A 28 -32.02 2.94 -28.91
N LEU A 29 -30.72 3.16 -28.77
CA LEU A 29 -30.09 4.49 -28.77
C LEU A 29 -29.51 4.86 -30.14
N PHE A 30 -29.72 6.11 -30.53
CA PHE A 30 -29.26 6.70 -31.79
C PHE A 30 -28.62 8.04 -31.58
N ASP A 31 -27.70 8.37 -32.47
CA ASP A 31 -27.22 9.74 -32.64
C ASP A 31 -28.33 10.59 -33.30
N SER A 32 -28.65 11.75 -32.72
CA SER A 32 -29.73 12.61 -33.20
C SER A 32 -29.41 13.29 -34.56
N GLU A 33 -28.13 13.44 -34.92
CA GLU A 33 -27.71 14.10 -36.16
C GLU A 33 -27.43 13.10 -37.29
N THR A 34 -26.69 12.02 -37.01
CA THR A 34 -26.30 11.02 -38.00
C THR A 34 -27.32 9.91 -38.17
N GLN A 35 -28.22 9.71 -37.20
CA GLN A 35 -29.17 8.64 -37.11
C GLN A 35 -28.52 7.23 -37.04
N GLU A 36 -27.23 7.17 -36.75
CA GLU A 36 -26.52 5.93 -36.51
C GLU A 36 -26.81 5.40 -35.10
N THR A 37 -26.76 4.11 -34.91
CA THR A 37 -26.96 3.46 -33.61
C THR A 37 -25.77 3.78 -32.69
N LEU A 38 -26.01 3.93 -31.38
CA LEU A 38 -25.00 4.17 -30.39
C LEU A 38 -24.67 2.89 -29.60
N PRO A 39 -23.67 2.12 -30.03
CA PRO A 39 -23.23 0.93 -29.32
C PRO A 39 -22.46 1.31 -28.06
N PHE A 40 -22.56 0.46 -27.03
CA PHE A 40 -21.87 0.59 -25.74
C PHE A 40 -22.22 1.87 -24.96
N ALA A 41 -23.39 2.44 -25.19
CA ALA A 41 -23.94 3.53 -24.41
C ALA A 41 -24.52 3.01 -23.08
N ASN A 42 -24.40 3.79 -22.02
CA ASN A 42 -24.90 3.43 -20.71
C ASN A 42 -26.38 3.75 -20.56
N VAL A 43 -27.16 2.80 -20.05
CA VAL A 43 -28.57 2.94 -19.67
C VAL A 43 -28.68 2.62 -18.18
N SER A 44 -29.13 3.55 -17.35
CA SER A 44 -29.35 3.32 -15.94
C SER A 44 -30.80 3.59 -15.51
N ILE A 45 -31.34 2.74 -14.65
CA ILE A 45 -32.69 2.87 -14.09
C ILE A 45 -32.57 3.24 -12.64
N ASN A 46 -33.03 4.43 -12.29
CA ASN A 46 -33.00 4.96 -10.94
C ASN A 46 -34.41 5.05 -10.36
N SER A 47 -34.55 4.86 -9.05
CA SER A 47 -35.79 5.06 -8.32
C SER A 47 -36.30 6.51 -8.49
N PHE A 48 -37.58 6.68 -8.73
CA PHE A 48 -38.16 8.01 -8.92
C PHE A 48 -38.16 8.84 -7.64
N ALA A 49 -38.23 8.19 -6.49
CA ALA A 49 -38.41 8.85 -5.18
C ALA A 49 -37.11 9.49 -4.68
N ASP A 50 -35.99 8.80 -4.77
CA ASP A 50 -34.71 9.17 -4.15
C ASP A 50 -33.55 9.22 -5.15
N ASN A 51 -33.83 8.97 -6.43
CA ASN A 51 -32.86 8.92 -7.53
C ASN A 51 -31.71 7.90 -7.35
N VAL A 52 -31.91 6.89 -6.49
CA VAL A 52 -30.93 5.80 -6.29
C VAL A 52 -30.97 4.85 -7.48
N LEU A 53 -29.79 4.42 -7.93
CA LEU A 53 -29.64 3.44 -9.00
C LEU A 53 -30.24 2.09 -8.57
N VAL A 54 -31.14 1.57 -9.38
CA VAL A 54 -31.76 0.25 -9.20
C VAL A 54 -31.03 -0.80 -10.01
N THR A 55 -30.79 -0.52 -11.29
CA THR A 55 -30.09 -1.42 -12.24
C THR A 55 -29.66 -0.65 -13.48
N GLY A 56 -28.92 -1.28 -14.39
CA GLY A 56 -28.53 -0.67 -15.65
C GLY A 56 -27.98 -1.69 -16.63
N ALA A 57 -27.81 -1.27 -17.89
CA ALA A 57 -27.23 -2.05 -18.97
C ALA A 57 -26.39 -1.17 -19.89
N ILE A 58 -25.61 -1.80 -20.75
CA ILE A 58 -24.87 -1.15 -21.83
C ILE A 58 -25.54 -1.61 -23.14
N THR A 59 -25.69 -0.68 -24.10
CA THR A 59 -26.26 -1.05 -25.41
C THR A 59 -25.31 -1.99 -26.17
N ASP A 60 -25.91 -2.92 -26.93
CA ASP A 60 -25.20 -3.83 -27.81
C ASP A 60 -24.61 -3.11 -29.05
N ILE A 61 -24.05 -3.87 -29.99
CA ILE A 61 -23.45 -3.34 -31.21
C ILE A 61 -24.50 -2.65 -32.14
N ASP A 62 -25.75 -2.98 -32.01
CA ASP A 62 -26.84 -2.36 -32.75
C ASP A 62 -27.49 -1.20 -31.97
N GLY A 63 -26.89 -0.79 -30.83
CA GLY A 63 -27.41 0.27 -29.96
C GLY A 63 -28.63 -0.14 -29.14
N ARG A 64 -28.96 -1.43 -29.03
CA ARG A 64 -30.12 -1.93 -28.27
C ARG A 64 -29.74 -2.27 -26.86
N PHE A 65 -30.66 -2.12 -25.93
CA PHE A 65 -30.53 -2.58 -24.55
C PHE A 65 -31.76 -3.36 -24.10
N GLU A 66 -31.52 -4.28 -23.19
CA GLU A 66 -32.53 -5.02 -22.45
C GLU A 66 -32.13 -5.10 -20.98
N ILE A 67 -33.04 -4.66 -20.10
CA ILE A 67 -32.83 -4.70 -18.66
C ILE A 67 -33.91 -5.52 -18.03
N GLN A 68 -33.57 -6.63 -17.43
CA GLN A 68 -34.46 -7.61 -16.83
C GLN A 68 -34.56 -7.41 -15.30
N GLU A 69 -35.54 -8.09 -14.70
CA GLU A 69 -35.73 -8.16 -13.22
C GLU A 69 -35.99 -6.83 -12.55
N ILE A 70 -36.64 -5.89 -13.21
CA ILE A 70 -36.98 -4.60 -12.63
C ILE A 70 -38.28 -4.75 -11.79
N PRO A 71 -38.27 -4.46 -10.48
CA PRO A 71 -39.47 -4.52 -9.65
C PRO A 71 -40.54 -3.54 -10.13
N LEU A 72 -41.82 -3.82 -9.81
CA LEU A 72 -42.88 -2.86 -10.09
C LEU A 72 -42.65 -1.56 -9.34
N GLY A 73 -42.75 -0.41 -10.02
CA GLY A 73 -42.47 0.91 -9.40
C GLY A 73 -42.41 2.07 -10.39
N LYS A 74 -42.03 3.24 -9.89
CA LYS A 74 -41.75 4.43 -10.71
C LYS A 74 -40.27 4.66 -10.79
N TYR A 75 -39.75 4.91 -11.99
CA TYR A 75 -38.35 5.03 -12.26
C TYR A 75 -38.03 6.22 -13.17
N LYS A 76 -36.77 6.66 -13.14
CA LYS A 76 -36.13 7.50 -14.14
C LYS A 76 -35.09 6.67 -14.86
N VAL A 77 -35.20 6.59 -16.17
CA VAL A 77 -34.22 5.91 -17.03
C VAL A 77 -33.32 6.97 -17.62
N TYR A 78 -32.02 6.87 -17.34
CA TYR A 78 -31.00 7.77 -17.87
C TYR A 78 -30.24 7.09 -18.99
N PHE A 79 -29.98 7.84 -20.04
CA PHE A 79 -29.20 7.42 -21.20
C PHE A 79 -28.00 8.33 -21.34
N SER A 80 -26.81 7.75 -21.46
CA SER A 80 -25.57 8.52 -21.58
C SER A 80 -24.56 7.80 -22.45
N PHE A 81 -23.81 8.59 -23.23
CA PHE A 81 -22.74 8.11 -24.08
C PHE A 81 -21.66 9.16 -24.17
N ILE A 82 -20.37 8.75 -24.28
CA ILE A 82 -19.23 9.66 -24.34
C ILE A 82 -19.33 10.56 -25.58
N GLY A 83 -19.30 11.88 -25.37
CA GLY A 83 -19.46 12.86 -26.44
C GLY A 83 -20.90 13.28 -26.73
N TYR A 84 -21.87 12.85 -25.91
CA TYR A 84 -23.28 13.18 -26.08
C TYR A 84 -23.89 13.78 -24.81
N ALA A 85 -24.85 14.65 -24.96
CA ALA A 85 -25.65 15.15 -23.84
C ALA A 85 -26.53 14.01 -23.29
N SER A 86 -26.44 13.72 -21.99
CA SER A 86 -27.30 12.71 -21.36
C SER A 86 -28.75 13.15 -21.39
N THR A 87 -29.66 12.16 -21.59
CA THR A 87 -31.11 12.39 -21.54
C THR A 87 -31.76 11.42 -20.55
N GLN A 88 -32.98 11.76 -20.12
CA GLN A 88 -33.74 10.91 -19.21
C GLN A 88 -35.21 10.74 -19.65
N GLN A 89 -35.79 9.60 -19.32
CA GLN A 89 -37.22 9.33 -19.47
C GLN A 89 -37.79 8.77 -18.16
N ASN A 90 -39.05 9.11 -17.88
CA ASN A 90 -39.76 8.52 -16.73
C ASN A 90 -40.42 7.21 -17.16
N LEU A 91 -40.28 6.19 -16.33
CA LEU A 91 -40.88 4.87 -16.51
C LEU A 91 -41.81 4.56 -15.33
N VAL A 92 -42.99 4.10 -15.61
CA VAL A 92 -43.89 3.52 -14.61
C VAL A 92 -44.08 2.04 -14.93
N ALA A 93 -43.27 1.21 -14.25
CA ALA A 93 -43.34 -0.24 -14.37
C ALA A 93 -44.52 -0.77 -13.53
N GLY A 94 -45.61 -1.13 -14.17
CA GLY A 94 -46.81 -1.61 -13.48
C GLY A 94 -47.92 -2.02 -14.46
N GLY A 95 -48.97 -2.68 -13.98
CA GLY A 95 -50.05 -3.22 -14.75
C GLY A 95 -49.79 -4.65 -15.25
N LEU A 96 -50.48 -5.05 -16.31
CA LEU A 96 -50.39 -6.41 -16.90
C LEU A 96 -49.22 -6.57 -17.88
N ASN A 97 -48.46 -5.50 -18.13
CA ASN A 97 -47.32 -5.53 -19.06
C ASN A 97 -46.06 -6.01 -18.34
N THR A 98 -45.46 -7.05 -18.88
CA THR A 98 -44.19 -7.59 -18.42
C THR A 98 -43.00 -7.04 -19.19
N ILE A 99 -43.21 -6.36 -20.35
CA ILE A 99 -42.17 -5.74 -21.17
C ILE A 99 -42.54 -4.29 -21.45
N PHE A 100 -41.64 -3.38 -21.23
CA PHE A 100 -41.74 -1.96 -21.50
C PHE A 100 -40.70 -1.57 -22.55
N ASP A 101 -41.11 -1.36 -23.78
CA ASP A 101 -40.27 -0.87 -24.86
C ASP A 101 -40.28 0.67 -24.87
N LEU A 102 -39.14 1.28 -24.60
CA LEU A 102 -38.93 2.73 -24.62
C LEU A 102 -38.73 3.26 -26.05
N GLY A 103 -38.66 2.36 -27.03
CA GLY A 103 -38.53 2.71 -28.44
C GLY A 103 -37.16 3.30 -28.79
N LYS A 104 -37.22 4.24 -29.75
CA LYS A 104 -36.04 4.96 -30.23
C LYS A 104 -35.71 6.12 -29.33
N ILE A 105 -34.49 6.13 -28.77
CA ILE A 105 -33.96 7.18 -27.91
C ILE A 105 -32.80 7.89 -28.64
N GLU A 106 -32.95 9.21 -28.85
CA GLU A 106 -31.95 10.01 -29.56
C GLU A 106 -31.09 10.79 -28.55
N LEU A 107 -29.75 10.65 -28.63
CA LEU A 107 -28.79 11.47 -27.91
C LEU A 107 -28.23 12.54 -28.84
N LYS A 108 -28.11 13.78 -28.32
CA LYS A 108 -27.50 14.89 -29.06
C LYS A 108 -26.00 14.92 -28.84
N PRO A 109 -25.17 15.01 -29.91
CA PRO A 109 -23.75 15.29 -29.75
C PRO A 109 -23.55 16.56 -28.93
N SER A 110 -22.64 16.53 -27.98
CA SER A 110 -22.35 17.67 -27.11
C SER A 110 -20.84 17.85 -26.98
N THR A 111 -20.37 19.03 -27.37
CA THR A 111 -18.98 19.42 -27.20
C THR A 111 -18.65 19.81 -25.74
N GLU A 112 -19.65 19.94 -24.87
CA GLU A 112 -19.48 20.28 -23.45
C GLU A 112 -19.42 19.05 -22.52
N ALA A 113 -19.71 17.86 -23.01
CA ALA A 113 -19.84 16.68 -22.15
C ALA A 113 -18.63 15.74 -22.25
N LEU A 114 -17.48 16.13 -21.77
CA LEU A 114 -16.55 15.23 -21.09
C LEU A 114 -16.88 15.17 -19.58
N MET A 115 -18.14 15.19 -19.24
CA MET A 115 -18.57 14.70 -17.93
C MET A 115 -18.53 13.18 -18.00
N GLU A 116 -17.50 12.58 -17.41
CA GLU A 116 -17.56 11.23 -16.91
C GLU A 116 -18.91 11.10 -16.15
N VAL A 117 -19.81 10.27 -16.66
CA VAL A 117 -21.04 9.96 -15.95
C VAL A 117 -20.59 9.36 -14.62
N GLN A 118 -20.58 10.18 -13.60
CA GLN A 118 -20.47 9.69 -12.25
C GLN A 118 -21.71 8.86 -12.01
N VAL A 119 -21.59 7.55 -12.15
CA VAL A 119 -22.57 6.60 -11.64
C VAL A 119 -22.52 6.83 -10.12
N THR A 120 -23.45 7.66 -9.62
CA THR A 120 -23.68 7.85 -8.19
C THR A 120 -24.47 6.68 -7.61
N GLY A 121 -24.13 5.46 -8.01
CA GLY A 121 -24.35 4.31 -7.18
C GLY A 121 -23.31 4.35 -6.08
N LYS A 122 -23.68 4.10 -4.83
CA LYS A 122 -22.68 3.85 -3.77
C LYS A 122 -21.68 2.85 -4.33
N GLN A 123 -20.49 3.35 -4.69
CA GLN A 123 -19.40 2.49 -5.10
C GLN A 123 -19.16 1.54 -3.93
N ALA A 124 -19.18 0.24 -4.18
CA ALA A 124 -18.90 -0.70 -3.13
C ALA A 124 -17.56 -0.33 -2.51
N THR A 125 -17.50 -0.19 -1.18
CA THR A 125 -16.31 0.15 -0.38
C THR A 125 -15.09 -0.67 -0.80
N THR A 126 -15.35 -1.88 -1.30
CA THR A 126 -14.37 -2.80 -1.83
C THR A 126 -14.88 -3.35 -3.15
N ASN A 127 -14.17 -3.08 -4.23
CA ASN A 127 -14.41 -3.72 -5.53
C ASN A 127 -13.18 -4.56 -5.88
N SER A 128 -13.33 -5.87 -5.89
CA SER A 128 -12.29 -6.81 -6.32
C SER A 128 -12.60 -7.29 -7.74
N ASP A 129 -11.81 -6.86 -8.70
CA ASP A 129 -11.77 -7.43 -10.03
C ASP A 129 -10.59 -8.40 -10.16
N LEU A 130 -10.61 -9.28 -11.18
CA LEU A 130 -9.53 -10.25 -11.44
C LEU A 130 -8.17 -9.58 -11.63
N ASN A 131 -8.16 -8.35 -12.13
CA ASN A 131 -6.93 -7.59 -12.41
C ASN A 131 -6.51 -6.67 -11.27
N LYS A 132 -7.50 -6.14 -10.53
CA LYS A 132 -7.28 -5.05 -9.61
C LYS A 132 -8.33 -5.05 -8.51
N LYS A 133 -7.90 -4.86 -7.28
CA LYS A 133 -8.76 -4.62 -6.13
C LYS A 133 -8.74 -3.13 -5.81
N THR A 134 -9.91 -2.53 -5.64
CA THR A 134 -10.06 -1.10 -5.36
C THR A 134 -10.73 -0.92 -4.01
N PHE A 135 -10.15 -0.08 -3.17
CA PHE A 135 -10.65 0.23 -1.83
C PHE A 135 -10.86 1.75 -1.71
N SER A 136 -12.10 2.16 -1.45
CA SER A 136 -12.43 3.56 -1.15
C SER A 136 -11.96 3.93 0.25
N LEU A 137 -11.24 5.05 0.39
CA LEU A 137 -10.80 5.55 1.69
C LEU A 137 -11.82 6.46 2.36
N GLU A 138 -12.75 7.02 1.61
CA GLU A 138 -13.83 7.82 2.17
C GLU A 138 -14.77 6.99 3.09
N ASP A 139 -14.86 5.68 2.80
CA ASP A 139 -15.67 4.74 3.55
C ASP A 139 -14.89 4.00 4.65
N ASN A 140 -13.57 4.21 4.78
CA ASN A 140 -12.76 3.62 5.85
C ASN A 140 -12.82 4.50 7.12
N ILE A 141 -13.93 4.38 7.85
CA ILE A 141 -14.25 5.23 9.01
C ILE A 141 -13.33 4.93 10.19
N ALA A 142 -12.98 3.67 10.42
CA ALA A 142 -12.16 3.23 11.55
C ALA A 142 -10.74 3.81 11.53
N GLN A 143 -10.25 4.24 10.36
CA GLN A 143 -8.95 4.87 10.17
C GLN A 143 -9.04 6.38 9.86
N SER A 144 -10.19 6.98 10.09
CA SER A 144 -10.41 8.40 9.85
C SER A 144 -9.43 9.27 10.64
N GLY A 145 -8.81 10.25 9.98
CA GLY A 145 -7.74 11.08 10.55
C GLY A 145 -6.40 10.36 10.74
N GLY A 146 -6.24 9.15 10.21
CA GLY A 146 -4.98 8.42 10.13
C GLY A 146 -4.25 8.64 8.80
N SER A 147 -3.10 7.98 8.68
CA SER A 147 -2.30 7.95 7.45
C SER A 147 -2.84 6.89 6.46
N VAL A 148 -2.33 6.95 5.22
CA VAL A 148 -2.54 5.88 4.23
C VAL A 148 -2.04 4.54 4.75
N LEU A 149 -0.92 4.53 5.46
CA LEU A 149 -0.37 3.31 6.07
C LEU A 149 -1.34 2.73 7.11
N ASP A 150 -1.96 3.58 7.94
CA ASP A 150 -2.99 3.13 8.89
C ASP A 150 -4.21 2.55 8.18
N ALA A 151 -4.69 3.23 7.14
CA ALA A 151 -5.82 2.76 6.34
C ALA A 151 -5.52 1.40 5.68
N MET A 152 -4.30 1.20 5.19
CA MET A 152 -3.89 -0.07 4.56
C MET A 152 -3.85 -1.25 5.56
N LYS A 153 -3.65 -1.02 6.86
CA LYS A 153 -3.67 -2.08 7.88
C LYS A 153 -5.00 -2.85 7.89
N THR A 154 -6.09 -2.17 7.60
CA THR A 154 -7.43 -2.77 7.60
C THR A 154 -7.87 -3.30 6.23
N MET A 155 -7.09 -3.03 5.15
CA MET A 155 -7.46 -3.46 3.80
C MET A 155 -7.27 -4.96 3.61
N PRO A 156 -8.23 -5.64 2.98
CA PRO A 156 -8.12 -7.05 2.62
C PRO A 156 -6.90 -7.35 1.75
N GLY A 157 -6.18 -8.42 2.06
CA GLY A 157 -5.01 -8.88 1.32
C GLY A 157 -3.72 -8.05 1.53
N VAL A 158 -3.73 -7.08 2.45
CA VAL A 158 -2.56 -6.29 2.85
C VAL A 158 -2.11 -6.71 4.23
N ALA A 159 -0.85 -6.99 4.41
CA ALA A 159 -0.20 -7.23 5.69
C ALA A 159 0.96 -6.22 5.91
N PHE A 160 1.62 -6.29 7.03
CA PHE A 160 2.79 -5.47 7.35
C PHE A 160 3.87 -6.32 8.00
N ASP A 161 5.11 -6.06 7.63
CA ASP A 161 6.25 -6.67 8.30
C ASP A 161 6.58 -5.96 9.63
N GLN A 162 7.73 -6.28 10.20
CA GLN A 162 8.20 -5.73 11.46
C GLN A 162 8.62 -4.26 11.36
N GLU A 163 9.00 -3.83 10.17
CA GLU A 163 9.50 -2.49 9.89
C GLU A 163 8.37 -1.57 9.39
N GLY A 164 7.14 -2.09 9.35
CA GLY A 164 5.97 -1.38 8.86
C GLY A 164 5.89 -1.30 7.34
N LYS A 165 6.65 -2.13 6.60
CA LYS A 165 6.53 -2.24 5.15
C LYS A 165 5.25 -2.98 4.78
N VAL A 166 4.64 -2.56 3.68
CA VAL A 166 3.46 -3.23 3.11
C VAL A 166 3.86 -4.61 2.58
N VAL A 167 3.10 -5.61 2.96
CA VAL A 167 3.25 -7.01 2.55
C VAL A 167 2.01 -7.45 1.78
N LEU A 168 2.21 -8.00 0.60
CA LEU A 168 1.15 -8.62 -0.20
C LEU A 168 1.44 -10.11 -0.37
N ARG A 169 0.49 -10.96 0.06
CA ARG A 169 0.64 -12.42 -0.09
C ARG A 169 1.98 -12.95 0.45
N GLY A 170 2.36 -12.50 1.64
CA GLY A 170 3.56 -12.94 2.35
C GLY A 170 4.87 -12.25 1.94
N SER A 171 4.89 -11.34 0.95
CA SER A 171 6.10 -10.65 0.49
C SER A 171 6.02 -9.13 0.65
N ASP A 172 7.10 -8.51 1.12
CA ASP A 172 7.30 -7.06 1.26
C ASP A 172 7.78 -6.36 -0.03
N LYS A 173 8.00 -7.13 -1.10
CA LYS A 173 8.50 -6.63 -2.38
C LYS A 173 7.37 -6.01 -3.22
N VAL A 174 6.80 -4.93 -2.70
CA VAL A 174 5.66 -4.20 -3.25
C VAL A 174 6.11 -2.86 -3.81
N VAL A 175 5.70 -2.54 -5.03
CA VAL A 175 5.85 -1.20 -5.59
C VAL A 175 4.67 -0.35 -5.20
N VAL A 176 4.94 0.84 -4.66
CA VAL A 176 3.91 1.83 -4.37
C VAL A 176 3.98 2.97 -5.38
N LEU A 177 2.84 3.30 -5.96
CA LEU A 177 2.65 4.41 -6.89
C LEU A 177 1.69 5.44 -6.29
N ILE A 178 1.87 6.69 -6.67
CA ILE A 178 0.95 7.79 -6.37
C ILE A 178 0.42 8.32 -7.70
N ASP A 179 -0.89 8.29 -7.91
CA ASP A 179 -1.54 8.63 -9.19
C ASP A 179 -0.89 7.91 -10.39
N GLY A 180 -0.51 6.64 -10.21
CA GLY A 180 0.15 5.83 -11.23
C GLY A 180 1.63 6.11 -11.45
N LYS A 181 2.26 6.95 -10.64
CA LYS A 181 3.66 7.38 -10.76
C LYS A 181 4.47 6.96 -9.54
N GLN A 182 5.76 6.69 -9.73
CA GLN A 182 6.69 6.54 -8.61
C GLN A 182 6.82 7.86 -7.87
N SER A 183 6.98 7.81 -6.54
CA SER A 183 7.13 9.00 -5.69
C SER A 183 8.37 8.87 -4.81
N SER A 184 9.00 10.01 -4.49
CA SER A 184 10.06 10.06 -3.48
C SER A 184 9.61 9.64 -2.09
N LEU A 185 8.32 9.77 -1.76
CA LEU A 185 7.73 9.26 -0.51
C LEU A 185 7.87 7.74 -0.35
N THR A 186 8.10 7.03 -1.45
CA THR A 186 8.42 5.60 -1.48
C THR A 186 9.88 5.34 -1.85
N GLY A 187 10.70 6.40 -1.86
CA GLY A 187 12.12 6.36 -2.08
C GLY A 187 12.87 5.70 -0.92
N PHE A 188 14.18 5.59 -1.06
CA PHE A 188 15.05 4.81 -0.17
C PHE A 188 14.61 3.34 0.01
N GLY A 189 13.57 2.87 -0.74
CA GLY A 189 13.05 1.50 -0.66
C GLY A 189 12.32 1.15 0.64
N ASN A 190 12.10 2.10 1.55
CA ASN A 190 11.61 1.81 2.89
C ASN A 190 10.11 2.02 3.12
N GLN A 191 9.36 2.60 2.17
CA GLN A 191 7.93 2.89 2.25
C GLN A 191 7.47 3.70 3.48
N LYS A 192 8.38 4.19 4.31
CA LYS A 192 8.06 4.97 5.53
C LYS A 192 7.24 6.21 5.22
N GLY A 193 7.47 6.83 4.06
CA GLY A 193 6.70 7.98 3.59
C GLY A 193 5.19 7.73 3.40
N LEU A 194 4.72 6.46 3.39
CA LEU A 194 3.28 6.15 3.37
C LEU A 194 2.58 6.55 4.67
N GLY A 195 3.29 6.44 5.80
CA GLY A 195 2.83 7.00 7.07
C GLY A 195 2.70 8.52 7.03
N ASN A 196 3.28 9.14 6.01
CA ASN A 196 3.27 10.58 5.80
C ASN A 196 2.08 11.06 4.96
N ILE A 197 1.41 10.20 4.23
CA ILE A 197 0.29 10.56 3.38
C ILE A 197 -1.01 10.50 4.20
N PRO A 198 -1.77 11.61 4.32
CA PRO A 198 -3.05 11.61 5.00
C PRO A 198 -4.08 10.76 4.24
N ALA A 199 -4.77 9.87 4.93
CA ALA A 199 -5.87 9.11 4.34
C ALA A 199 -7.01 10.03 3.86
N SER A 200 -7.17 11.19 4.48
CA SER A 200 -8.19 12.19 4.13
C SER A 200 -8.06 12.76 2.72
N ASN A 201 -6.84 12.78 2.16
CA ASN A 201 -6.54 13.33 0.83
C ASN A 201 -6.67 12.29 -0.28
N ILE A 202 -6.92 11.03 0.08
CA ILE A 202 -6.95 9.92 -0.86
C ILE A 202 -8.39 9.55 -1.21
N GLU A 203 -8.67 9.37 -2.49
CA GLU A 203 -9.94 8.86 -3.01
C GLU A 203 -10.03 7.36 -2.81
N LYS A 204 -9.00 6.65 -3.29
CA LYS A 204 -8.96 5.18 -3.27
C LYS A 204 -7.55 4.64 -3.33
N ILE A 205 -7.39 3.39 -2.91
CA ILE A 205 -6.19 2.60 -3.12
C ILE A 205 -6.51 1.42 -4.02
N GLU A 206 -5.67 1.21 -5.03
CA GLU A 206 -5.77 0.11 -5.97
C GLU A 206 -4.63 -0.89 -5.70
N ILE A 207 -4.96 -2.15 -5.51
CA ILE A 207 -3.99 -3.25 -5.35
C ILE A 207 -4.02 -4.09 -6.62
N ILE A 208 -2.89 -4.16 -7.30
CA ILE A 208 -2.70 -4.90 -8.54
C ILE A 208 -1.73 -6.03 -8.23
N ASN A 209 -2.27 -7.21 -7.91
CA ASN A 209 -1.44 -8.37 -7.56
C ASN A 209 -0.62 -8.89 -8.74
N ASN A 210 -1.17 -8.76 -9.95
CA ASN A 210 -0.60 -9.29 -11.18
C ASN A 210 -0.49 -8.18 -12.24
N PRO A 211 0.48 -7.25 -12.09
CA PRO A 211 0.62 -6.14 -13.02
C PRO A 211 1.11 -6.61 -14.40
N SER A 212 0.53 -6.02 -15.46
CA SER A 212 0.92 -6.28 -16.84
C SER A 212 2.28 -5.64 -17.19
N ALA A 213 2.77 -5.87 -18.41
CA ALA A 213 4.04 -5.34 -18.92
C ALA A 213 4.13 -3.80 -18.93
N LYS A 214 3.00 -3.10 -18.86
CA LYS A 214 2.91 -1.64 -18.75
C LYS A 214 3.57 -1.11 -17.47
N TYR A 215 3.47 -1.86 -16.37
CA TYR A 215 4.07 -1.47 -15.09
C TYR A 215 5.57 -1.81 -15.07
N ASP A 216 6.34 -1.04 -14.29
CA ASP A 216 7.75 -1.36 -14.06
C ASP A 216 7.89 -2.82 -13.60
N ALA A 217 8.95 -3.49 -14.05
CA ALA A 217 9.19 -4.88 -13.69
C ALA A 217 9.51 -5.07 -12.20
N ASN A 218 9.86 -3.99 -11.48
CA ASN A 218 10.13 -4.02 -10.04
C ASN A 218 8.89 -4.37 -9.21
N GLY A 219 9.09 -5.01 -8.04
CA GLY A 219 8.03 -5.36 -7.08
C GLY A 219 7.20 -6.56 -7.51
N PHE A 220 7.72 -7.74 -7.29
CA PHE A 220 7.06 -8.99 -7.68
C PHE A 220 5.83 -9.34 -6.82
N ALA A 221 5.70 -8.78 -5.63
CA ALA A 221 4.53 -9.02 -4.77
C ALA A 221 3.28 -8.32 -5.31
N GLY A 222 3.44 -7.26 -6.09
CA GLY A 222 2.37 -6.49 -6.70
C GLY A 222 2.62 -4.99 -6.67
N VAL A 223 1.62 -4.24 -7.12
CA VAL A 223 1.62 -2.78 -7.15
C VAL A 223 0.47 -2.27 -6.29
N VAL A 224 0.76 -1.31 -5.42
CA VAL A 224 -0.21 -0.51 -4.69
C VAL A 224 -0.23 0.88 -5.30
N ASN A 225 -1.36 1.32 -5.85
CA ASN A 225 -1.52 2.63 -6.45
C ASN A 225 -2.46 3.48 -5.60
N ILE A 226 -1.94 4.57 -5.05
CA ILE A 226 -2.64 5.51 -4.20
C ILE A 226 -3.17 6.63 -5.09
N ILE A 227 -4.48 6.84 -5.12
CA ILE A 227 -5.14 7.85 -5.96
C ILE A 227 -5.61 9.00 -5.08
N TYR A 228 -5.08 10.19 -5.33
CA TYR A 228 -5.50 11.42 -4.67
C TYR A 228 -6.88 11.87 -5.12
N LYS A 229 -7.63 12.51 -4.21
CA LYS A 229 -8.91 13.15 -4.53
C LYS A 229 -8.69 14.26 -5.56
N LYS A 230 -9.58 14.31 -6.56
CA LYS A 230 -9.58 15.35 -7.59
C LYS A 230 -10.98 15.89 -7.74
N GLU A 231 -11.19 17.10 -7.24
CA GLU A 231 -12.43 17.83 -7.45
C GLU A 231 -12.48 18.40 -8.88
N LYS A 232 -13.63 18.25 -9.53
CA LYS A 232 -13.82 18.70 -10.92
C LYS A 232 -14.85 19.82 -11.03
N GLN A 233 -15.44 20.27 -9.91
CA GLN A 233 -16.46 21.29 -9.91
C GLN A 233 -15.89 22.67 -10.29
N THR A 234 -16.68 23.46 -11.06
CA THR A 234 -16.31 24.82 -11.41
C THR A 234 -16.43 25.74 -10.20
N GLY A 235 -15.50 26.68 -10.07
CA GLY A 235 -15.41 27.60 -8.94
C GLY A 235 -14.45 27.12 -7.86
N LEU A 236 -14.51 27.78 -6.71
CA LEU A 236 -13.77 27.38 -5.51
C LEU A 236 -14.56 26.33 -4.76
N ASN A 237 -13.92 25.21 -4.48
CA ASN A 237 -14.47 24.14 -3.67
C ASN A 237 -13.33 23.46 -2.90
N GLY A 238 -13.69 22.71 -1.86
CA GLY A 238 -12.69 22.04 -1.05
C GLY A 238 -13.19 21.64 0.32
N ASP A 239 -12.26 21.29 1.19
CA ASP A 239 -12.55 21.01 2.59
C ASP A 239 -11.45 21.51 3.52
N ILE A 240 -11.82 21.84 4.74
CA ILE A 240 -10.93 22.17 5.86
C ILE A 240 -11.26 21.18 6.98
N GLY A 241 -10.25 20.53 7.53
CA GLY A 241 -10.38 19.54 8.58
C GLY A 241 -9.50 19.84 9.78
N LEU A 242 -9.95 19.38 10.95
CA LEU A 242 -9.18 19.38 12.17
C LEU A 242 -9.44 18.07 12.91
N SER A 243 -8.37 17.32 13.20
CA SER A 243 -8.47 16.10 14.00
C SER A 243 -7.63 16.21 15.26
N PHE A 244 -8.18 15.73 16.37
CA PHE A 244 -7.48 15.55 17.64
C PHE A 244 -7.33 14.07 17.91
N GLY A 245 -6.16 13.67 18.37
CA GLY A 245 -5.88 12.29 18.72
C GLY A 245 -5.25 12.15 20.10
N LEU A 246 -5.51 11.03 20.76
CA LEU A 246 -4.81 10.59 21.97
C LEU A 246 -4.32 9.16 21.72
N GLY A 247 -3.01 8.98 21.76
CA GLY A 247 -2.36 7.68 21.60
C GLY A 247 -1.73 7.17 22.90
N ALA A 248 -1.22 5.94 22.85
CA ALA A 248 -0.52 5.28 23.96
C ALA A 248 -1.32 5.25 25.27
N LEU A 249 -2.62 4.96 25.20
CA LEU A 249 -3.51 4.95 26.35
C LEU A 249 -3.28 3.74 27.28
N GLY A 250 -2.91 2.60 26.69
CA GLY A 250 -2.57 1.36 27.38
C GLY A 250 -1.06 1.15 27.43
N LYS A 251 -0.58 0.54 28.53
CA LYS A 251 0.81 0.08 28.64
C LYS A 251 0.88 -1.41 28.37
N SER A 252 1.67 -1.80 27.39
CA SER A 252 2.01 -3.20 27.19
C SER A 252 3.49 -3.37 27.50
N LYS A 253 3.82 -4.37 28.29
CA LYS A 253 5.18 -4.75 28.65
C LYS A 253 5.23 -6.23 28.99
N PRO A 254 6.39 -6.89 28.85
CA PRO A 254 6.57 -8.23 29.36
C PRO A 254 6.45 -8.24 30.89
N ASP A 255 6.12 -9.39 31.44
CA ASP A 255 6.05 -9.61 32.89
C ASP A 255 7.45 -9.70 33.50
N THR A 256 8.16 -8.57 33.55
CA THR A 256 9.52 -8.45 34.10
C THR A 256 9.62 -7.27 35.05
N ASN A 257 10.49 -7.38 36.06
CA ASN A 257 10.71 -6.34 37.06
C ASN A 257 11.64 -5.19 36.61
N THR A 258 11.94 -5.09 35.31
CA THR A 258 12.95 -4.19 34.76
C THR A 258 12.38 -2.93 34.12
N ASP A 259 11.26 -2.42 34.60
CA ASP A 259 10.60 -1.24 34.05
C ASP A 259 11.40 0.04 34.31
N LEU A 260 11.87 0.70 33.25
CA LEU A 260 12.60 1.97 33.30
C LEU A 260 11.73 3.21 33.21
N GLY A 261 10.43 3.06 33.10
CA GLY A 261 9.54 4.19 32.97
C GLY A 261 8.27 3.87 32.20
N SER A 262 7.41 4.85 32.13
CA SER A 262 6.10 4.71 31.55
C SER A 262 5.99 5.52 30.27
N PHE A 263 5.19 5.01 29.33
CA PHE A 263 4.65 5.80 28.24
C PHE A 263 3.90 7.02 28.76
N SER A 264 4.06 8.13 28.07
CA SER A 264 3.17 9.27 28.19
C SER A 264 2.03 9.14 27.19
N VAL A 265 0.82 9.53 27.55
CA VAL A 265 -0.27 9.73 26.60
C VAL A 265 0.21 10.72 25.54
N ASN A 266 0.03 10.36 24.27
CA ASN A 266 0.51 11.13 23.12
C ASN A 266 -0.63 11.93 22.49
N PRO A 267 -0.79 13.24 22.79
CA PRO A 267 -1.73 14.08 22.11
C PRO A 267 -1.25 14.40 20.68
N LYS A 268 -2.19 14.42 19.76
CA LYS A 268 -1.96 14.72 18.34
C LYS A 268 -2.91 15.81 17.89
N LEU A 269 -2.38 16.72 17.06
CA LEU A 269 -3.19 17.75 16.38
C LEU A 269 -2.89 17.67 14.90
N ILE A 270 -3.95 17.51 14.10
CA ILE A 270 -3.84 17.25 12.66
C ILE A 270 -4.78 18.19 11.91
N PRO A 271 -4.35 19.43 11.59
CA PRO A 271 -5.08 20.30 10.67
C PRO A 271 -4.83 19.88 9.23
N SER A 272 -5.88 19.92 8.40
CA SER A 272 -5.84 19.61 6.98
C SER A 272 -6.62 20.60 6.15
N ILE A 273 -6.18 20.82 4.90
CA ILE A 273 -6.84 21.66 3.92
C ILE A 273 -6.73 21.02 2.54
N ASN A 274 -7.83 21.03 1.82
CA ASN A 274 -7.91 20.60 0.43
C ASN A 274 -8.68 21.70 -0.34
N LEU A 275 -8.02 22.33 -1.31
CA LEU A 275 -8.58 23.41 -2.12
C LEU A 275 -8.50 23.05 -3.58
N ASN A 276 -9.54 23.35 -4.29
CA ASN A 276 -9.61 23.28 -5.74
C ASN A 276 -10.28 24.53 -6.30
N TYR A 277 -9.71 25.11 -7.33
CA TYR A 277 -10.28 26.25 -8.02
C TYR A 277 -10.23 26.00 -9.52
N LYS A 278 -11.38 25.71 -10.12
CA LYS A 278 -11.53 25.52 -11.56
C LYS A 278 -12.21 26.73 -12.20
N LYS A 279 -11.51 27.32 -13.17
CA LYS A 279 -12.06 28.39 -14.02
C LYS A 279 -11.69 28.10 -15.47
N ASP A 280 -12.71 28.03 -16.33
CA ASP A 280 -12.56 27.73 -17.75
C ASP A 280 -11.71 26.44 -17.98
N LYS A 281 -10.58 26.58 -18.62
CA LYS A 281 -9.65 25.51 -18.99
C LYS A 281 -8.54 25.25 -17.96
N VAL A 282 -8.56 25.94 -16.84
CA VAL A 282 -7.50 25.85 -15.83
C VAL A 282 -8.09 25.41 -14.50
N ASN A 283 -7.46 24.42 -13.89
CA ASN A 283 -7.77 23.94 -12.55
C ASN A 283 -6.53 24.04 -11.67
N TYR A 284 -6.65 24.73 -10.53
CA TYR A 284 -5.63 24.80 -9.47
C TYR A 284 -6.05 23.90 -8.34
N PHE A 285 -5.13 23.10 -7.82
CA PHE A 285 -5.39 22.26 -6.65
C PHE A 285 -4.27 22.39 -5.63
N LEU A 286 -4.64 22.32 -4.34
CA LEU A 286 -3.72 22.36 -3.20
C LEU A 286 -4.27 21.48 -2.11
N GLN A 287 -3.42 20.57 -1.61
CA GLN A 287 -3.71 19.67 -0.49
C GLN A 287 -2.58 19.76 0.51
N SER A 288 -2.90 19.96 1.78
CA SER A 288 -1.90 20.07 2.82
C SER A 288 -2.41 19.49 4.14
N GLU A 289 -1.50 18.89 4.88
CA GLU A 289 -1.75 18.43 6.25
C GLU A 289 -0.51 18.64 7.09
N PHE A 290 -0.72 18.93 8.36
CA PHE A 290 0.33 19.05 9.36
C PHE A 290 0.06 18.06 10.48
N ILE A 291 1.10 17.43 11.01
CA ILE A 291 1.00 16.58 12.19
C ILE A 291 1.91 17.16 13.27
N LEU A 292 1.30 17.45 14.41
CA LEU A 292 1.96 17.92 15.61
C LEU A 292 1.76 16.86 16.69
N GLN A 293 2.85 16.23 17.13
CA GLN A 293 2.85 15.28 18.25
C GLN A 293 4.16 15.35 19.01
N GLU A 294 4.09 15.26 20.33
CA GLU A 294 5.26 15.50 21.18
C GLU A 294 5.88 14.25 21.79
N ALA A 295 5.16 13.15 21.83
CA ALA A 295 5.67 11.94 22.44
C ALA A 295 5.08 10.73 21.72
N LEU A 296 5.71 10.31 20.62
CA LEU A 296 5.38 9.03 19.98
C LEU A 296 6.16 7.94 20.74
N PRO A 297 5.55 7.23 21.67
CA PRO A 297 6.27 6.25 22.48
C PRO A 297 6.47 4.96 21.72
N ASN A 298 7.65 4.41 21.84
CA ASN A 298 8.02 3.07 21.47
C ASN A 298 8.67 2.40 22.67
N ASN A 299 8.38 1.16 22.97
CA ASN A 299 8.97 0.44 24.09
C ASN A 299 9.35 -0.98 23.65
N GLU A 300 10.65 -1.17 23.45
CA GLU A 300 11.20 -2.43 22.99
C GLU A 300 11.85 -3.17 24.14
N PHE A 301 11.66 -4.48 24.18
CA PHE A 301 12.32 -5.38 25.11
C PHE A 301 13.02 -6.48 24.32
N THR A 302 14.27 -6.74 24.66
CA THR A 302 15.03 -7.86 24.10
C THR A 302 15.60 -8.69 25.23
N THR A 303 15.13 -9.90 25.42
CA THR A 303 15.71 -10.85 26.37
C THR A 303 16.59 -11.83 25.60
N ARG A 304 17.88 -11.89 25.95
CA ARG A 304 18.86 -12.81 25.33
C ARG A 304 19.32 -13.82 26.37
N ASN A 305 19.24 -15.10 26.01
CA ASN A 305 19.78 -16.20 26.78
C ASN A 305 20.98 -16.74 26.02
N TYR A 306 22.17 -16.60 26.59
CA TYR A 306 23.40 -17.09 26.00
C TYR A 306 23.73 -18.52 26.47
N GLU A 307 24.41 -19.29 25.63
CA GLU A 307 24.81 -20.67 25.95
C GLU A 307 25.75 -20.76 27.15
N ASP A 308 26.50 -19.68 27.47
CA ASP A 308 27.32 -19.59 28.66
C ASP A 308 26.53 -19.37 29.98
N GLY A 309 25.20 -19.31 29.89
CA GLY A 309 24.29 -19.13 30.99
C GLY A 309 23.97 -17.69 31.37
N ARG A 310 24.52 -16.69 30.67
CA ARG A 310 24.09 -15.29 30.82
C ARG A 310 22.65 -15.13 30.35
N ASN A 311 21.87 -14.34 31.08
CA ASN A 311 20.50 -13.97 30.72
C ASN A 311 20.35 -12.46 30.87
N ILE A 312 20.32 -11.75 29.73
CA ILE A 312 20.33 -10.29 29.69
C ILE A 312 19.01 -9.80 29.07
N ILE A 313 18.37 -8.87 29.77
CA ILE A 313 17.25 -8.11 29.18
C ILE A 313 17.69 -6.67 28.91
N SER A 314 17.39 -6.20 27.70
CA SER A 314 17.46 -4.78 27.38
C SER A 314 16.06 -4.20 27.21
N GLN A 315 15.87 -2.96 27.66
CA GLN A 315 14.67 -2.16 27.43
C GLN A 315 15.06 -0.87 26.74
N VAL A 316 14.35 -0.53 25.67
CA VAL A 316 14.52 0.70 24.90
C VAL A 316 13.21 1.50 24.99
N PRO A 317 13.01 2.34 26.01
CA PRO A 317 11.89 3.27 26.08
C PRO A 317 12.23 4.51 25.26
N GLU A 318 11.76 4.53 24.02
CA GLU A 318 11.97 5.60 23.05
C GLU A 318 10.85 6.62 23.13
N ASN A 319 11.18 7.92 23.02
CA ASN A 319 10.22 9.00 22.90
C ASN A 319 10.59 9.88 21.71
N ARG A 320 9.66 9.98 20.76
CA ARG A 320 9.83 10.76 19.55
C ARG A 320 9.00 12.04 19.59
N LYS A 321 9.67 13.18 19.43
CA LYS A 321 9.02 14.45 19.10
C LYS A 321 9.01 14.60 17.60
N GLN A 322 7.80 14.66 17.00
CA GLN A 322 7.64 14.69 15.56
C GLN A 322 6.87 15.93 15.13
N PHE A 323 7.45 16.64 14.19
CA PHE A 323 6.82 17.73 13.47
C PHE A 323 6.87 17.45 11.99
N ARG A 324 5.69 17.40 11.36
CA ARG A 324 5.60 17.01 9.97
C ARG A 324 4.64 17.87 9.17
N SER A 325 5.01 18.13 7.90
CA SER A 325 4.20 18.87 6.93
C SER A 325 4.25 18.19 5.57
N ILE A 326 3.09 18.03 4.94
CA ILE A 326 2.99 17.60 3.56
C ILE A 326 2.15 18.61 2.77
N ILE A 327 2.63 18.98 1.60
CA ILE A 327 1.97 19.88 0.67
C ILE A 327 2.02 19.24 -0.72
N ASN A 328 0.88 19.05 -1.33
CA ASN A 328 0.73 18.59 -2.71
C ASN A 328 -0.10 19.60 -3.49
N GLY A 329 0.37 20.06 -4.66
CA GLY A 329 -0.37 21.03 -5.41
C GLY A 329 0.03 21.04 -6.88
N GLY A 330 -0.80 21.68 -7.69
CA GLY A 330 -0.53 21.76 -9.12
C GLY A 330 -1.58 22.53 -9.91
N ILE A 331 -1.40 22.51 -11.21
CA ILE A 331 -2.23 23.18 -12.18
C ILE A 331 -2.50 22.22 -13.33
N ASP A 332 -3.78 22.00 -13.62
CA ASP A 332 -4.23 21.30 -14.82
C ASP A 332 -4.65 22.32 -15.87
N PHE A 333 -4.14 22.18 -17.09
CA PHE A 333 -4.49 22.99 -18.24
C PHE A 333 -5.20 22.11 -19.28
N GLU A 334 -6.42 22.42 -19.62
CA GLU A 334 -7.12 21.92 -20.79
C GLU A 334 -6.79 22.82 -21.98
N LEU A 335 -5.68 22.54 -22.71
CA LEU A 335 -5.24 23.38 -23.84
C LEU A 335 -6.33 23.46 -24.92
N ASP A 336 -6.92 22.30 -25.23
CA ASP A 336 -8.09 22.14 -26.09
C ASP A 336 -8.80 20.81 -25.72
N ASN A 337 -9.82 20.42 -26.50
CA ASN A 337 -10.61 19.21 -26.24
C ASN A 337 -9.81 17.91 -26.36
N LYS A 338 -8.60 17.94 -26.92
CA LYS A 338 -7.73 16.79 -27.15
C LYS A 338 -6.43 16.83 -26.35
N ASN A 339 -6.03 18.00 -25.89
CA ASN A 339 -4.74 18.22 -25.27
C ASN A 339 -4.89 18.71 -23.85
N SER A 340 -4.32 18.00 -22.90
CA SER A 340 -4.22 18.43 -21.51
C SER A 340 -2.77 18.39 -21.03
N PHE A 341 -2.43 19.31 -20.13
CA PHE A 341 -1.13 19.42 -19.53
C PHE A 341 -1.26 19.70 -18.04
N THR A 342 -0.59 18.90 -17.21
CA THR A 342 -0.57 19.05 -15.76
C THR A 342 0.85 19.31 -15.28
N ILE A 343 1.03 20.32 -14.45
CA ILE A 343 2.24 20.51 -13.64
C ILE A 343 1.85 20.29 -12.19
N SER A 344 2.57 19.44 -11.49
CA SER A 344 2.32 19.19 -10.08
C SER A 344 3.60 19.04 -9.28
N GLY A 345 3.52 19.38 -8.00
CA GLY A 345 4.60 19.25 -7.04
C GLY A 345 4.11 18.75 -5.69
N LEU A 346 4.93 17.92 -5.05
CA LEU A 346 4.75 17.49 -3.68
C LEU A 346 6.00 17.85 -2.89
N TYR A 347 5.79 18.39 -1.72
CA TYR A 347 6.81 18.65 -0.72
C TYR A 347 6.38 18.01 0.60
N ASP A 348 7.21 17.13 1.14
CA ASP A 348 7.06 16.56 2.47
C ASP A 348 8.32 16.86 3.29
N ARG A 349 8.14 17.23 4.53
CA ARG A 349 9.22 17.42 5.47
C ARG A 349 8.82 16.93 6.85
N GLU A 350 9.63 16.05 7.39
CA GLU A 350 9.57 15.59 8.76
C GLU A 350 10.85 16.02 9.50
N LYS A 351 10.68 16.52 10.70
CA LYS A 351 11.76 16.64 11.67
C LYS A 351 11.35 15.90 12.91
N HIS A 352 12.18 14.97 13.36
CA HIS A 352 11.99 14.35 14.65
C HIS A 352 13.26 14.39 15.52
N ILE A 353 13.03 14.29 16.79
CA ILE A 353 14.06 14.14 17.80
C ILE A 353 13.66 12.97 18.67
N ASP A 354 14.45 11.93 18.60
CA ASP A 354 14.26 10.74 19.39
C ASP A 354 15.27 10.67 20.51
N THR A 355 14.83 10.17 21.64
CA THR A 355 15.70 9.91 22.77
C THR A 355 15.36 8.56 23.39
N ALA A 356 16.34 7.77 23.67
CA ALA A 356 16.17 6.56 24.47
C ALA A 356 17.25 6.42 25.54
N GLN A 357 16.85 5.79 26.62
CA GLN A 357 17.73 5.35 27.70
C GLN A 357 17.66 3.83 27.77
N VAL A 358 18.60 3.17 27.09
CA VAL A 358 18.64 1.71 27.04
C VAL A 358 19.33 1.17 28.28
N ALA A 359 18.65 0.30 29.01
CA ALA A 359 19.23 -0.38 30.16
C ALA A 359 19.38 -1.87 29.90
N PHE A 360 20.56 -2.38 30.15
CA PHE A 360 20.86 -3.81 30.11
C PHE A 360 20.93 -4.36 31.52
N THR A 361 20.09 -5.37 31.81
CA THR A 361 19.98 -5.98 33.13
C THR A 361 20.30 -7.47 33.05
N ASP A 362 21.26 -7.93 33.84
CA ASP A 362 21.54 -9.34 34.07
C ASP A 362 20.44 -9.90 35.01
N LEU A 363 19.56 -10.73 34.43
CA LEU A 363 18.42 -11.32 35.15
C LEU A 363 18.85 -12.34 36.20
N ASN A 364 20.01 -13.01 36.03
CA ASN A 364 20.54 -13.98 36.99
C ASN A 364 21.01 -13.29 38.27
N LYS A 365 21.57 -12.10 38.13
CA LYS A 365 22.11 -11.30 39.25
C LYS A 365 21.16 -10.19 39.67
N ASN A 366 20.13 -9.91 38.90
CA ASN A 366 19.23 -8.76 39.07
C ASN A 366 19.99 -7.43 39.19
N THR A 367 21.02 -7.25 38.34
CA THR A 367 21.86 -6.06 38.33
C THR A 367 21.89 -5.42 36.97
N ARG A 368 21.85 -4.09 36.94
CA ARG A 368 22.02 -3.34 35.69
C ARG A 368 23.50 -3.26 35.36
N ASN A 369 23.87 -3.81 34.20
CA ASN A 369 25.28 -3.92 33.84
C ASN A 369 25.75 -2.80 32.91
N ARG A 370 24.81 -2.19 32.18
CA ARG A 370 25.13 -1.18 31.14
C ARG A 370 23.95 -0.24 30.97
N PHE A 371 24.25 1.02 30.72
CA PHE A 371 23.36 2.05 30.22
C PHE A 371 23.86 2.55 28.88
N TYR A 372 22.99 2.61 27.91
CA TYR A 372 23.26 3.19 26.60
C TYR A 372 22.20 4.23 26.29
N ASN A 373 22.61 5.50 26.33
CA ASN A 373 21.71 6.60 26.03
C ASN A 373 22.03 7.15 24.68
N TRP A 374 21.01 7.34 23.87
CA TRP A 374 21.20 7.98 22.59
C TRP A 374 20.17 9.08 22.37
N ARG A 375 20.56 10.03 21.55
CA ARG A 375 19.71 11.08 21.03
C ARG A 375 19.92 11.15 19.52
N GLU A 376 18.86 10.97 18.79
CA GLU A 376 18.79 11.11 17.35
C GLU A 376 18.12 12.44 17.00
N GLU A 377 18.69 13.16 16.05
CA GLU A 377 18.03 14.24 15.34
C GLU A 377 17.99 13.85 13.87
N GLU A 378 16.78 13.68 13.31
CA GLU A 378 16.61 13.33 11.92
C GLU A 378 15.73 14.37 11.22
N VAL A 379 16.14 14.75 10.02
CA VAL A 379 15.33 15.50 9.06
C VAL A 379 15.17 14.66 7.80
N THR A 380 13.95 14.26 7.50
CA THR A 380 13.62 13.72 6.20
C THR A 380 12.88 14.76 5.36
N ARG A 381 13.18 14.79 4.06
CA ARG A 381 12.52 15.68 3.11
C ARG A 381 12.31 14.97 1.78
N TYR A 382 11.11 15.08 1.24
CA TYR A 382 10.78 14.54 -0.06
C TYR A 382 10.24 15.64 -0.97
N ILE A 383 10.80 15.73 -2.17
CA ILE A 383 10.35 16.63 -3.23
C ILE A 383 9.99 15.78 -4.45
N ASN A 384 8.85 16.05 -5.04
CA ASN A 384 8.45 15.47 -6.30
C ASN A 384 7.93 16.60 -7.20
N ALA A 385 8.49 16.74 -8.39
CA ALA A 385 8.00 17.67 -9.42
C ALA A 385 7.69 16.85 -10.67
N SER A 386 6.54 17.07 -11.28
CA SER A 386 6.14 16.36 -12.49
C SER A 386 5.42 17.25 -13.49
N ALA A 387 5.68 16.98 -14.77
CA ALA A 387 4.95 17.54 -15.90
C ALA A 387 4.38 16.38 -16.71
N ASN A 388 3.09 16.41 -16.96
CA ASN A 388 2.36 15.38 -17.68
C ASN A 388 1.60 16.00 -18.85
N TYR A 389 1.86 15.53 -20.06
CA TYR A 389 1.12 15.88 -21.27
C TYR A 389 0.31 14.67 -21.72
N ARG A 390 -0.95 14.91 -22.09
CA ARG A 390 -1.84 13.91 -22.67
C ARG A 390 -2.50 14.46 -23.91
N HIS A 391 -2.41 13.68 -24.99
CA HIS A 391 -3.14 13.89 -26.23
C HIS A 391 -4.15 12.78 -26.44
N GLN A 392 -5.39 13.14 -26.74
CA GLN A 392 -6.46 12.24 -27.14
C GLN A 392 -6.72 12.42 -28.64
N PHE A 393 -6.58 11.34 -29.39
CA PHE A 393 -6.88 11.30 -30.82
C PHE A 393 -8.39 11.28 -31.08
N GLU A 394 -8.82 11.33 -32.35
CA GLU A 394 -10.23 11.29 -32.73
C GLU A 394 -10.97 10.03 -32.21
N GLN A 395 -10.32 8.88 -32.29
CA GLN A 395 -10.90 7.62 -31.83
C GLN A 395 -10.92 7.56 -30.30
N ALA A 396 -12.06 7.28 -29.71
CA ALA A 396 -12.20 7.10 -28.27
C ALA A 396 -11.20 6.07 -27.72
N GLY A 397 -10.52 6.41 -26.61
CA GLY A 397 -9.51 5.53 -26.00
C GLY A 397 -8.15 5.54 -26.72
N HIS A 398 -7.99 6.22 -27.85
CA HIS A 398 -6.71 6.40 -28.54
C HIS A 398 -5.96 7.57 -27.92
N THR A 399 -4.89 7.29 -27.20
CA THR A 399 -4.17 8.31 -26.40
C THR A 399 -2.67 8.19 -26.53
N LEU A 400 -2.00 9.34 -26.40
CA LEU A 400 -0.57 9.45 -26.17
C LEU A 400 -0.36 10.24 -24.88
N SER A 401 0.45 9.75 -23.97
CA SER A 401 0.86 10.49 -22.78
C SER A 401 2.39 10.51 -22.66
N ALA A 402 2.92 11.62 -22.13
CA ALA A 402 4.32 11.78 -21.82
C ALA A 402 4.47 12.40 -20.44
N ILE A 403 5.35 11.84 -19.63
CA ILE A 403 5.58 12.29 -18.24
C ILE A 403 7.07 12.53 -18.07
N VAL A 404 7.42 13.71 -17.56
CA VAL A 404 8.75 14.01 -17.01
C VAL A 404 8.60 14.22 -15.52
N GLN A 405 9.42 13.54 -14.74
CA GLN A 405 9.36 13.59 -13.29
C GLN A 405 10.76 13.67 -12.69
N TYR A 406 10.91 14.53 -11.69
CA TYR A 406 12.07 14.61 -10.82
C TYR A 406 11.64 14.39 -9.40
N THR A 407 12.35 13.51 -8.69
CA THR A 407 12.14 13.26 -7.26
C THR A 407 13.45 13.40 -6.51
N GLN A 408 13.39 13.99 -5.33
CA GLN A 408 14.50 14.05 -4.39
C GLN A 408 14.03 13.59 -3.03
N GLY A 409 14.75 12.63 -2.44
CA GLY A 409 14.67 12.26 -1.02
C GLY A 409 15.94 12.72 -0.31
N LEU A 410 15.80 13.21 0.91
CA LEU A 410 16.92 13.56 1.79
C LEU A 410 16.66 12.93 3.16
N GLU A 411 17.66 12.29 3.72
CA GLU A 411 17.73 11.82 5.09
C GLU A 411 19.01 12.39 5.71
N ASP A 412 18.89 13.27 6.71
CA ASP A 412 19.98 13.84 7.48
C ASP A 412 19.75 13.42 8.94
N GLU A 413 20.56 12.47 9.40
CA GLU A 413 20.38 11.76 10.65
C GLU A 413 21.64 11.86 11.50
N THR A 414 21.52 12.43 12.69
CA THR A 414 22.61 12.59 13.64
C THR A 414 22.32 11.82 14.92
N TYR A 415 23.21 10.91 15.31
CA TYR A 415 23.23 10.28 16.62
C TYR A 415 24.27 10.87 17.54
N SER A 416 23.89 11.11 18.79
CA SER A 416 24.77 11.35 19.91
C SER A 416 24.60 10.20 20.89
N LEU A 417 25.67 9.46 21.12
CA LEU A 417 25.72 8.20 21.83
C LEU A 417 26.51 8.32 23.12
N ASN A 418 26.00 7.73 24.20
CA ASN A 418 26.66 7.70 25.49
C ASN A 418 26.49 6.31 26.11
N ASP A 419 27.56 5.53 26.10
CA ASP A 419 27.65 4.17 26.61
C ASP A 419 28.36 4.13 27.96
N SER A 420 27.75 3.50 28.95
CA SER A 420 28.28 3.43 30.30
C SER A 420 28.03 2.04 30.91
N SER A 421 29.12 1.36 31.25
CA SER A 421 29.14 0.13 32.02
C SER A 421 30.19 0.17 33.12
N ALA A 422 30.31 -0.88 33.90
CA ALA A 422 31.36 -0.98 34.96
C ALA A 422 32.80 -0.95 34.41
N VAL A 423 32.97 -1.34 33.14
CA VAL A 423 34.29 -1.49 32.50
C VAL A 423 34.54 -0.46 31.41
N ARG A 424 33.53 0.37 31.08
CA ARG A 424 33.58 1.23 29.91
C ARG A 424 32.72 2.48 30.06
N VAL A 425 33.24 3.61 29.58
CA VAL A 425 32.49 4.84 29.34
C VAL A 425 32.87 5.39 27.97
N GLY A 426 31.94 5.27 27.00
CA GLY A 426 32.14 5.74 25.64
C GLY A 426 31.18 6.88 25.27
N ARG A 427 31.67 7.81 24.43
CA ARG A 427 30.85 8.88 23.87
C ARG A 427 31.16 9.00 22.39
N ASP A 428 30.17 8.72 21.55
CA ASP A 428 30.35 8.74 20.13
C ASP A 428 29.34 9.67 19.48
N LYS A 429 29.64 10.15 18.29
CA LYS A 429 28.68 10.87 17.44
C LYS A 429 28.82 10.41 16.02
N THR A 430 27.67 10.16 15.36
CA THR A 430 27.60 9.85 13.93
C THR A 430 26.62 10.79 13.23
N ASN A 431 26.90 11.08 11.96
CA ASN A 431 25.95 11.72 11.07
C ASN A 431 25.94 11.01 9.72
N ILE A 432 24.76 10.75 9.21
CA ILE A 432 24.52 10.23 7.87
C ILE A 432 23.72 11.26 7.11
N LEU A 433 24.21 11.67 5.94
CA LEU A 433 23.47 12.48 4.98
C LEU A 433 23.31 11.69 3.68
N ALA A 434 22.10 11.21 3.43
CA ALA A 434 21.76 10.49 2.21
C ALA A 434 20.84 11.34 1.34
N ILE A 435 21.16 11.48 0.04
CA ILE A 435 20.39 12.27 -0.92
C ILE A 435 20.09 11.40 -2.14
N GLU A 436 18.86 10.95 -2.26
CA GLU A 436 18.42 10.21 -3.44
C GLU A 436 17.81 11.16 -4.48
N ASN A 437 18.38 11.21 -5.67
CA ASN A 437 17.85 11.95 -6.80
C ASN A 437 17.41 10.98 -7.90
N THR A 438 16.18 11.12 -8.38
CA THR A 438 15.67 10.30 -9.47
C THR A 438 15.02 11.18 -10.54
N THR A 439 15.49 11.07 -11.77
CA THR A 439 14.86 11.65 -12.95
C THR A 439 14.26 10.53 -13.78
N SER A 440 12.99 10.66 -14.16
CA SER A 440 12.34 9.72 -15.06
C SER A 440 11.59 10.42 -16.18
N ILE A 441 11.65 9.84 -17.37
CA ILE A 441 10.90 10.25 -18.56
C ILE A 441 10.19 9.00 -19.06
N SER A 442 8.90 9.07 -19.26
CA SER A 442 8.10 7.96 -19.79
C SER A 442 7.09 8.43 -20.82
N THR A 443 6.80 7.56 -21.77
CA THR A 443 5.77 7.76 -22.78
C THR A 443 4.90 6.51 -22.88
N ASP A 444 3.59 6.70 -23.02
CA ASP A 444 2.61 5.66 -23.18
C ASP A 444 1.69 5.98 -24.37
N TYR A 445 1.56 5.05 -25.27
CA TYR A 445 0.68 5.15 -26.43
C TYR A 445 -0.32 3.99 -26.40
N VAL A 446 -1.60 4.32 -26.46
CA VAL A 446 -2.71 3.37 -26.45
C VAL A 446 -3.49 3.53 -27.73
N ARG A 447 -3.65 2.48 -28.51
CA ARG A 447 -4.44 2.45 -29.73
C ARG A 447 -5.54 1.39 -29.64
N PRO A 448 -6.82 1.78 -29.67
CA PRO A 448 -7.93 0.85 -29.80
C PRO A 448 -7.89 0.12 -31.14
N LEU A 449 -8.31 -1.14 -31.14
CA LEU A 449 -8.46 -2.03 -32.27
C LEU A 449 -9.90 -2.52 -32.32
N LYS A 450 -10.31 -3.22 -33.41
CA LYS A 450 -11.67 -3.76 -33.55
C LYS A 450 -12.09 -4.70 -32.41
N SER A 451 -11.14 -5.40 -31.79
CA SER A 451 -11.41 -6.36 -30.71
C SER A 451 -10.36 -6.23 -29.64
N GLY A 452 -10.27 -5.04 -29.02
CA GLY A 452 -9.30 -4.79 -27.94
C GLY A 452 -8.41 -3.58 -28.22
N ARG A 453 -7.18 -3.59 -27.69
CA ARG A 453 -6.24 -2.48 -27.84
C ARG A 453 -4.78 -2.94 -27.77
N ILE A 454 -3.90 -2.13 -28.33
CA ILE A 454 -2.46 -2.25 -28.16
C ILE A 454 -1.96 -1.07 -27.34
N GLU A 455 -1.06 -1.34 -26.41
CA GLU A 455 -0.39 -0.36 -25.58
C GLU A 455 1.14 -0.49 -25.78
N LEU A 456 1.80 0.62 -26.01
CA LEU A 456 3.26 0.71 -26.23
C LEU A 456 3.81 1.77 -25.29
N GLY A 457 4.99 1.58 -24.78
CA GLY A 457 5.64 2.64 -24.01
C GLY A 457 7.14 2.47 -23.88
N ALA A 458 7.76 3.56 -23.49
CA ALA A 458 9.19 3.63 -23.22
C ALA A 458 9.44 4.42 -21.93
N LYS A 459 10.50 4.07 -21.20
CA LYS A 459 10.90 4.73 -19.96
C LYS A 459 12.43 4.83 -19.87
N LEU A 460 12.89 6.01 -19.47
CA LEU A 460 14.23 6.27 -18.98
C LEU A 460 14.13 6.61 -17.49
N ARG A 461 14.98 6.02 -16.65
CA ARG A 461 15.15 6.41 -15.25
C ARG A 461 16.63 6.50 -14.92
N ILE A 462 17.03 7.61 -14.32
CA ILE A 462 18.37 7.85 -13.79
C ILE A 462 18.23 8.09 -12.30
N ARG A 463 18.89 7.27 -11.50
CA ARG A 463 18.85 7.33 -10.04
C ARG A 463 20.27 7.46 -9.50
N ARG A 464 20.46 8.35 -8.52
CA ARG A 464 21.74 8.61 -7.84
C ARG A 464 21.47 8.73 -6.36
N LEU A 465 22.34 8.12 -5.56
CA LEU A 465 22.24 8.07 -4.10
C LEU A 465 23.62 8.24 -3.48
N PRO A 466 24.18 9.47 -3.46
CA PRO A 466 25.33 9.78 -2.63
C PRO A 466 24.94 9.74 -1.16
N VAL A 467 25.82 9.16 -0.35
CA VAL A 467 25.73 9.11 1.11
C VAL A 467 27.05 9.63 1.69
N GLU A 468 26.96 10.62 2.53
CA GLU A 468 28.07 11.13 3.35
C GLU A 468 27.93 10.57 4.76
N TYR A 469 29.05 10.11 5.34
CA TYR A 469 29.11 9.57 6.68
C TYR A 469 30.21 10.24 7.48
N THR A 470 29.83 10.81 8.61
CA THR A 470 30.79 11.46 9.52
C THR A 470 30.72 10.78 10.88
N ILE A 471 31.87 10.43 11.40
CA ILE A 471 32.02 9.87 12.77
C ILE A 471 32.94 10.73 13.61
N THR A 472 32.59 10.86 14.89
CA THR A 472 33.42 11.45 15.91
C THR A 472 33.51 10.42 17.05
N PRO A 473 34.47 9.48 16.98
CA PRO A 473 34.64 8.47 17.99
C PRO A 473 35.15 9.11 19.29
N GLY A 474 34.56 8.71 20.40
CA GLY A 474 35.05 9.04 21.74
C GLY A 474 36.07 8.03 22.24
N GLU A 475 36.49 8.17 23.51
CA GLU A 475 37.27 7.13 24.18
C GLU A 475 36.41 5.87 24.30
N GLN A 476 36.99 4.71 24.02
CA GLN A 476 36.31 3.41 24.04
C GLN A 476 35.10 3.34 23.12
N SER A 477 35.23 3.85 21.89
CA SER A 477 34.16 3.86 20.88
C SER A 477 33.67 2.44 20.54
N ILE A 478 32.34 2.31 20.28
CA ILE A 478 31.73 1.09 19.74
C ILE A 478 31.56 1.15 18.22
N ILE A 479 31.84 2.30 17.63
CA ILE A 479 31.68 2.50 16.19
C ILE A 479 32.72 1.69 15.46
N TYR A 480 32.32 0.94 14.46
CA TYR A 480 33.26 0.27 13.57
C TYR A 480 34.15 1.29 12.88
N PRO A 481 35.47 1.18 13.03
CA PRO A 481 36.40 2.05 12.31
C PRO A 481 36.41 1.71 10.81
N ASP A 482 37.03 2.58 10.02
CA ASP A 482 37.40 2.30 8.62
C ASP A 482 36.25 1.91 7.68
N LEU A 483 35.01 2.38 7.98
CA LEU A 483 33.87 2.27 7.05
C LEU A 483 33.95 3.28 5.89
N GLY A 484 34.87 4.25 6.00
CA GLY A 484 34.97 5.37 5.07
C GLY A 484 34.02 6.50 5.39
N THR A 485 34.04 7.55 4.57
CA THR A 485 33.27 8.79 4.77
C THR A 485 32.20 9.02 3.73
N PHE A 486 32.22 8.28 2.64
CA PHE A 486 31.22 8.38 1.57
C PHE A 486 30.99 7.06 0.85
N SER A 487 29.82 6.97 0.26
CA SER A 487 29.49 5.99 -0.80
C SER A 487 28.59 6.65 -1.83
N ASP A 488 28.69 6.24 -3.09
CA ASP A 488 27.82 6.71 -4.18
C ASP A 488 27.29 5.54 -4.97
N TRP A 489 25.98 5.37 -4.94
CA TRP A 489 25.27 4.35 -5.70
C TRP A 489 24.45 4.98 -6.82
N GLY A 490 24.46 4.34 -7.97
CA GLY A 490 23.71 4.80 -9.10
C GLY A 490 23.11 3.70 -9.97
N GLU A 491 21.95 4.00 -10.57
CA GLU A 491 21.24 3.13 -11.50
C GLU A 491 20.76 3.93 -12.70
N ASN A 492 21.03 3.42 -13.92
CA ASN A 492 20.40 3.89 -15.14
C ASN A 492 19.55 2.76 -15.71
N LEU A 493 18.29 3.02 -15.98
CA LEU A 493 17.35 2.05 -16.53
C LEU A 493 16.72 2.58 -17.82
N PHE A 494 16.81 1.79 -18.88
CA PHE A 494 16.11 1.98 -20.14
C PHE A 494 15.12 0.84 -20.32
N ALA A 495 13.86 1.16 -20.54
CA ALA A 495 12.82 0.16 -20.70
C ALA A 495 11.89 0.46 -21.86
N GLY A 496 11.41 -0.58 -22.52
CA GLY A 496 10.36 -0.52 -23.51
C GLY A 496 9.36 -1.64 -23.30
N TYR A 497 8.09 -1.41 -23.61
CA TYR A 497 7.08 -2.45 -23.50
C TYR A 497 6.08 -2.43 -24.65
N VAL A 498 5.50 -3.58 -24.92
CA VAL A 498 4.31 -3.79 -25.73
C VAL A 498 3.32 -4.64 -24.93
N ASN A 499 2.06 -4.23 -24.92
CA ASN A 499 0.97 -4.96 -24.28
C ASN A 499 -0.22 -5.00 -25.24
N TYR A 500 -0.75 -6.19 -25.50
CA TYR A 500 -1.91 -6.39 -26.36
C TYR A 500 -3.04 -6.97 -25.51
N LEU A 501 -4.16 -6.28 -25.50
CA LEU A 501 -5.39 -6.74 -24.88
C LEU A 501 -6.41 -7.03 -25.98
N MET A 502 -6.90 -8.25 -26.03
CA MET A 502 -8.00 -8.68 -26.88
C MET A 502 -9.21 -8.97 -26.00
N GLU A 503 -10.33 -8.34 -26.32
CA GLU A 503 -11.60 -8.49 -25.58
C GLU A 503 -12.63 -9.14 -26.52
N LYS A 504 -13.18 -10.26 -26.06
CA LYS A 504 -14.23 -11.02 -26.73
C LYS A 504 -15.40 -11.22 -25.75
N GLU A 505 -16.54 -11.67 -26.28
CA GLU A 505 -17.72 -11.93 -25.46
C GLU A 505 -17.43 -12.97 -24.37
N ASP A 506 -16.85 -14.12 -24.75
CA ASP A 506 -16.60 -15.24 -23.85
C ASP A 506 -15.25 -15.24 -23.17
N TYR A 507 -14.28 -14.43 -23.64
CA TYR A 507 -12.93 -14.42 -23.08
C TYR A 507 -12.16 -13.15 -23.39
N ASP A 508 -11.16 -12.86 -22.54
CA ASP A 508 -10.15 -11.83 -22.77
C ASP A 508 -8.76 -12.47 -22.77
N ILE A 509 -7.87 -11.95 -23.60
CA ILE A 509 -6.44 -12.30 -23.60
C ILE A 509 -5.65 -11.00 -23.46
N GLU A 510 -4.79 -10.94 -22.46
CA GLU A 510 -3.79 -9.91 -22.31
C GLU A 510 -2.41 -10.54 -22.42
N ALA A 511 -1.58 -10.07 -23.36
CA ALA A 511 -0.22 -10.54 -23.54
C ALA A 511 0.72 -9.36 -23.68
N GLY A 512 1.75 -9.31 -22.84
CA GLY A 512 2.70 -8.24 -22.80
C GLY A 512 4.14 -8.71 -22.68
N LEU A 513 5.05 -7.90 -23.21
CA LEU A 513 6.49 -8.08 -23.07
C LEU A 513 7.11 -6.74 -22.73
N ARG A 514 7.91 -6.71 -21.69
CA ARG A 514 8.74 -5.59 -21.31
C ARG A 514 10.22 -6.00 -21.38
N ALA A 515 11.05 -5.14 -21.94
CA ALA A 515 12.51 -5.29 -21.98
C ALA A 515 13.14 -4.16 -21.17
N GLU A 516 14.10 -4.49 -20.32
CA GLU A 516 14.84 -3.53 -19.51
C GLU A 516 16.35 -3.76 -19.61
N GLN A 517 17.09 -2.69 -19.93
CA GLN A 517 18.54 -2.59 -19.79
C GLN A 517 18.83 -1.75 -18.54
N THR A 518 19.61 -2.30 -17.63
CA THR A 518 19.98 -1.63 -16.37
C THR A 518 21.49 -1.62 -16.21
N ASP A 519 22.05 -0.45 -15.90
CA ASP A 519 23.45 -0.25 -15.53
C ASP A 519 23.50 0.24 -14.09
N VAL A 520 24.28 -0.44 -13.23
CA VAL A 520 24.42 -0.15 -11.80
C VAL A 520 25.88 0.07 -11.48
N PHE A 521 26.17 1.03 -10.62
CA PHE A 521 27.49 1.21 -10.02
C PHE A 521 27.36 1.49 -8.52
N TYR A 522 28.39 1.16 -7.78
CA TYR A 522 28.56 1.46 -6.36
C TYR A 522 30.02 1.81 -6.10
N ASP A 523 30.28 3.08 -5.80
CA ASP A 523 31.58 3.59 -5.48
C ASP A 523 31.71 3.78 -3.97
N LEU A 524 32.76 3.22 -3.38
CA LEU A 524 33.06 3.27 -1.96
C LEU A 524 34.29 4.12 -1.69
N ASP A 525 34.34 4.71 -0.49
CA ASP A 525 35.55 5.35 0.00
C ASP A 525 36.71 4.33 -0.01
N PRO A 526 37.87 4.64 -0.61
CA PRO A 526 39.02 3.74 -0.63
C PRO A 526 39.56 3.35 0.76
N VAL A 527 39.21 4.08 1.80
CA VAL A 527 39.55 3.76 3.20
C VAL A 527 38.71 2.61 3.76
N ASN A 528 37.58 2.25 3.09
CA ASN A 528 36.73 1.17 3.55
C ASN A 528 37.48 -0.16 3.61
N ALA A 529 37.63 -0.71 4.84
CA ALA A 529 38.36 -1.97 5.06
C ALA A 529 37.49 -3.23 4.92
N TYR A 530 36.14 -3.08 4.95
CA TYR A 530 35.21 -4.20 4.97
C TYR A 530 34.73 -4.59 3.58
N TYR A 531 34.61 -3.60 2.70
CA TYR A 531 34.15 -3.76 1.33
C TYR A 531 35.17 -3.14 0.38
N PRO A 532 36.26 -3.87 0.05
CA PRO A 532 37.47 -3.26 -0.55
C PRO A 532 37.32 -2.87 -2.02
N ASN A 533 36.24 -3.25 -2.70
CA ASN A 533 36.09 -3.05 -4.13
C ASN A 533 34.82 -2.26 -4.46
N ASN A 534 34.96 -1.30 -5.37
CA ASN A 534 33.84 -0.72 -6.06
C ASN A 534 33.11 -1.79 -6.88
N ASP A 535 31.81 -1.65 -7.05
CA ASP A 535 31.02 -2.60 -7.82
C ASP A 535 30.37 -1.93 -9.04
N LYS A 536 30.40 -2.63 -10.15
CA LYS A 536 29.75 -2.18 -11.39
C LYS A 536 29.25 -3.39 -12.17
N TYR A 537 27.96 -3.38 -12.49
CA TYR A 537 27.37 -4.43 -13.28
C TYR A 537 26.25 -3.89 -14.18
N ASN A 538 25.89 -4.64 -15.20
CA ASN A 538 24.78 -4.36 -16.07
C ASN A 538 24.04 -5.65 -16.43
N TYR A 539 22.79 -5.51 -16.80
CA TYR A 539 22.00 -6.65 -17.27
C TYR A 539 20.89 -6.19 -18.21
N PHE A 540 20.54 -7.07 -19.13
CA PHE A 540 19.39 -6.95 -20.01
C PHE A 540 18.42 -8.09 -19.72
N GLU A 541 17.16 -7.77 -19.41
CA GLU A 541 16.17 -8.77 -19.03
C GLU A 541 14.82 -8.54 -19.72
N LEU A 542 14.15 -9.66 -19.97
CA LEU A 542 12.81 -9.71 -20.54
C LEU A 542 11.78 -10.10 -19.46
N PHE A 543 10.69 -9.37 -19.42
CA PHE A 543 9.60 -9.55 -18.47
C PHE A 543 8.30 -9.80 -19.22
N PRO A 544 8.01 -11.06 -19.59
CA PRO A 544 6.74 -11.45 -20.18
C PRO A 544 5.60 -11.41 -19.16
N SER A 545 4.39 -11.13 -19.64
CA SER A 545 3.15 -11.29 -18.89
C SER A 545 2.06 -11.80 -19.81
N ILE A 546 1.26 -12.76 -19.32
CA ILE A 546 0.13 -13.29 -20.07
C ILE A 546 -1.03 -13.55 -19.11
N ARG A 547 -2.23 -13.15 -19.52
CA ARG A 547 -3.48 -13.43 -18.83
C ARG A 547 -4.51 -13.94 -19.82
N TYR A 548 -5.19 -15.00 -19.43
CA TYR A 548 -6.38 -15.50 -20.09
C TYR A 548 -7.53 -15.40 -19.11
N THR A 549 -8.61 -14.71 -19.47
CA THR A 549 -9.83 -14.61 -18.66
C THR A 549 -10.97 -15.26 -19.44
N TYR A 550 -11.58 -16.29 -18.87
CA TYR A 550 -12.78 -16.93 -19.38
C TYR A 550 -14.01 -16.37 -18.68
N LYS A 551 -14.99 -15.90 -19.45
CA LYS A 551 -16.27 -15.34 -19.00
C LYS A 551 -17.36 -16.40 -19.15
N LEU A 552 -17.59 -17.19 -18.10
CA LEU A 552 -18.67 -18.19 -18.13
C LEU A 552 -20.06 -17.52 -18.24
N LYS A 553 -20.18 -16.36 -17.57
CA LYS A 553 -21.26 -15.38 -17.62
C LYS A 553 -20.67 -14.03 -17.23
N ASP A 554 -21.40 -12.95 -17.41
CA ASP A 554 -20.94 -11.60 -17.03
C ASP A 554 -20.53 -11.50 -15.56
N ASN A 555 -21.20 -12.23 -14.70
CA ASN A 555 -20.98 -12.26 -13.26
C ASN A 555 -20.10 -13.42 -12.77
N ASN A 556 -19.57 -14.27 -13.66
CA ASN A 556 -18.79 -15.46 -13.29
C ASN A 556 -17.59 -15.61 -14.23
N ARG A 557 -16.39 -15.30 -13.72
CA ARG A 557 -15.18 -15.20 -14.53
C ARG A 557 -14.04 -15.98 -13.88
N PHE A 558 -13.23 -16.63 -14.71
CA PHE A 558 -12.01 -17.33 -14.32
C PHE A 558 -10.83 -16.72 -15.03
N SER A 559 -9.68 -16.66 -14.40
CA SER A 559 -8.47 -16.10 -14.98
C SER A 559 -7.28 -16.99 -14.67
N ALA A 560 -6.42 -17.20 -15.65
CA ALA A 560 -5.09 -17.77 -15.49
C ALA A 560 -4.08 -16.70 -15.85
N PHE A 561 -3.05 -16.55 -15.04
CA PHE A 561 -2.05 -15.50 -15.20
C PHE A 561 -0.63 -16.04 -14.97
N TYR A 562 0.31 -15.53 -15.75
CA TYR A 562 1.75 -15.69 -15.57
C TYR A 562 2.46 -14.36 -15.78
N ASN A 563 3.46 -14.05 -14.96
CA ASN A 563 4.43 -13.01 -15.26
C ASN A 563 5.81 -13.33 -14.65
N ARG A 564 6.84 -12.71 -15.22
CA ARG A 564 8.18 -12.62 -14.64
C ARG A 564 8.42 -11.20 -14.16
N ARG A 565 9.04 -11.06 -12.99
CA ARG A 565 9.29 -9.77 -12.33
C ARG A 565 10.68 -9.77 -11.69
N ILE A 566 11.15 -8.58 -11.32
CA ILE A 566 12.41 -8.35 -10.61
C ILE A 566 12.15 -7.59 -9.31
N ASP A 567 13.03 -7.74 -8.35
CA ASP A 567 13.14 -6.82 -7.24
C ASP A 567 14.60 -6.40 -7.08
N ARG A 568 14.82 -5.09 -7.04
CA ARG A 568 16.12 -4.46 -6.95
C ARG A 568 16.39 -4.00 -5.54
N PRO A 569 17.59 -4.22 -5.00
CA PRO A 569 17.93 -3.68 -3.69
C PRO A 569 17.74 -2.16 -3.62
N GLY A 570 17.15 -1.71 -2.54
CA GLY A 570 16.99 -0.30 -2.22
C GLY A 570 18.12 0.23 -1.33
N GLU A 571 18.01 1.49 -0.92
CA GLU A 571 19.00 2.13 -0.06
C GLU A 571 19.24 1.35 1.25
N PRO A 572 18.22 0.94 2.03
CA PRO A 572 18.45 0.26 3.30
C PRO A 572 19.13 -1.11 3.17
N GLU A 573 18.95 -1.76 1.99
CA GLU A 573 19.62 -3.01 1.71
C GLU A 573 21.08 -2.82 1.30
N LEU A 574 21.43 -1.66 0.73
CA LEU A 574 22.77 -1.35 0.21
C LEU A 574 23.64 -0.55 1.17
N ARG A 575 23.03 0.23 2.10
CA ARG A 575 23.76 1.14 3.01
C ARG A 575 24.67 0.40 3.96
N ILE A 576 25.98 0.65 3.84
CA ILE A 576 27.03 0.02 4.66
C ILE A 576 27.16 0.65 6.04
N TYR A 577 26.58 1.82 6.28
CA TYR A 577 26.71 2.57 7.53
C TYR A 577 25.66 2.13 8.54
N PRO A 578 26.07 1.53 9.69
CA PRO A 578 25.14 1.07 10.71
C PRO A 578 24.42 2.23 11.41
N LYS A 579 23.19 1.97 11.85
CA LYS A 579 22.53 2.77 12.88
C LYS A 579 22.88 2.20 14.25
N TYR A 580 23.22 3.06 15.19
CA TYR A 580 23.64 2.69 16.54
C TYR A 580 22.52 2.96 17.57
N ASP A 581 21.28 2.66 17.21
CA ASP A 581 20.08 2.72 18.08
C ASP A 581 20.07 1.60 19.14
N ASP A 582 20.66 0.44 18.83
CA ASP A 582 20.95 -0.64 19.78
C ASP A 582 22.45 -1.03 19.64
N PRO A 583 23.26 -0.88 20.68
CA PRO A 583 24.71 -1.16 20.61
C PRO A 583 25.05 -2.65 20.51
N GLU A 584 24.10 -3.53 20.71
CA GLU A 584 24.26 -4.98 20.63
C GLU A 584 23.53 -5.60 19.42
N LEU A 585 22.78 -4.79 18.63
CA LEU A 585 22.07 -5.25 17.42
C LEU A 585 22.17 -4.21 16.32
N LEU A 586 23.15 -4.33 15.44
CA LEU A 586 23.36 -3.40 14.34
C LEU A 586 22.71 -3.88 13.05
N LYS A 587 22.10 -2.97 12.32
CA LYS A 587 21.52 -3.19 10.98
C LYS A 587 22.48 -2.63 9.95
N VAL A 588 22.98 -3.48 9.05
CA VAL A 588 23.98 -3.11 8.04
C VAL A 588 23.50 -3.59 6.67
N GLY A 589 23.67 -2.77 5.64
CA GLY A 589 23.42 -3.15 4.25
C GLY A 589 24.62 -3.89 3.65
N ASN A 590 24.46 -4.33 2.42
CA ASN A 590 25.50 -5.02 1.65
C ASN A 590 25.58 -4.42 0.24
N PRO A 591 26.69 -3.76 -0.15
CA PRO A 591 26.83 -3.10 -1.44
C PRO A 591 26.89 -4.08 -2.61
N TYR A 592 27.16 -5.36 -2.36
CA TYR A 592 27.30 -6.40 -3.39
C TYR A 592 26.01 -7.18 -3.66
N LEU A 593 24.87 -6.74 -3.11
CA LEU A 593 23.58 -7.38 -3.40
C LEU A 593 23.25 -7.33 -4.88
N ARG A 594 22.66 -8.42 -5.37
CA ARG A 594 22.13 -8.56 -6.73
C ARG A 594 20.60 -8.61 -6.70
N PRO A 595 19.97 -8.15 -7.79
CA PRO A 595 18.52 -8.28 -7.94
C PRO A 595 18.06 -9.72 -7.87
N GLN A 596 16.85 -9.92 -7.32
CA GLN A 596 16.17 -11.22 -7.34
C GLN A 596 15.09 -11.25 -8.42
N PHE A 597 14.83 -12.43 -8.98
CA PHE A 597 13.86 -12.63 -10.06
C PHE A 597 12.76 -13.58 -9.62
N THR A 598 11.52 -13.26 -9.97
CA THR A 598 10.36 -14.08 -9.58
C THR A 598 9.49 -14.40 -10.78
N ASP A 599 9.21 -15.67 -10.98
CA ASP A 599 8.16 -16.19 -11.86
C ASP A 599 6.91 -16.43 -11.02
N ALA A 600 5.79 -15.81 -11.40
CA ALA A 600 4.53 -15.88 -10.68
C ALA A 600 3.42 -16.47 -11.55
N PHE A 601 2.69 -17.42 -10.99
CA PHE A 601 1.52 -18.07 -11.58
C PHE A 601 0.30 -17.86 -10.70
N GLU A 602 -0.85 -17.62 -11.30
CA GLU A 602 -2.11 -17.50 -10.57
C GLU A 602 -3.27 -18.08 -11.37
N VAL A 603 -4.18 -18.74 -10.68
CA VAL A 603 -5.54 -19.04 -11.16
C VAL A 603 -6.50 -18.36 -10.20
N ALA A 604 -7.36 -17.50 -10.75
CA ALA A 604 -8.34 -16.75 -9.97
C ALA A 604 -9.74 -16.92 -10.49
N HIS A 605 -10.72 -16.80 -9.60
CA HIS A 605 -12.13 -16.85 -9.88
C HIS A 605 -12.82 -15.64 -9.25
N LYS A 606 -13.72 -15.01 -9.98
CA LYS A 606 -14.63 -13.98 -9.48
C LYS A 606 -16.06 -14.37 -9.78
N TYR A 607 -16.88 -14.36 -8.76
CA TYR A 607 -18.32 -14.52 -8.85
C TYR A 607 -19.01 -13.34 -8.17
N SER A 608 -19.93 -12.69 -8.88
CA SER A 608 -20.72 -11.56 -8.35
C SER A 608 -22.20 -11.91 -8.41
N TRP A 609 -22.94 -11.48 -7.40
CA TRP A 609 -24.40 -11.58 -7.35
C TRP A 609 -24.96 -10.21 -6.92
N THR A 610 -26.26 -10.04 -6.92
CA THR A 610 -26.94 -8.74 -6.73
C THR A 610 -26.47 -7.98 -5.48
N THR A 611 -26.20 -8.71 -4.39
CA THR A 611 -25.86 -8.12 -3.08
C THR A 611 -24.43 -8.39 -2.64
N GLY A 612 -23.57 -8.97 -3.51
CA GLY A 612 -22.22 -9.27 -3.07
C GLY A 612 -21.31 -9.83 -4.14
N SER A 613 -20.11 -10.21 -3.74
CA SER A 613 -19.11 -10.83 -4.60
C SER A 613 -18.15 -11.72 -3.83
N LEU A 614 -17.63 -12.71 -4.51
CA LEU A 614 -16.55 -13.58 -4.07
C LEU A 614 -15.39 -13.45 -5.07
N PHE A 615 -14.20 -13.20 -4.57
CA PHE A 615 -12.95 -13.40 -5.27
C PHE A 615 -12.18 -14.53 -4.58
N SER A 616 -11.60 -15.43 -5.36
CA SER A 616 -10.71 -16.48 -4.87
C SER A 616 -9.53 -16.64 -5.81
N ALA A 617 -8.35 -16.94 -5.29
CA ALA A 617 -7.17 -17.18 -6.08
C ALA A 617 -6.27 -18.24 -5.45
N ILE A 618 -5.59 -19.00 -6.29
CA ILE A 618 -4.45 -19.85 -5.95
C ILE A 618 -3.26 -19.28 -6.69
N TYR A 619 -2.16 -19.08 -5.99
CA TYR A 619 -0.95 -18.51 -6.56
C TYR A 619 0.29 -19.31 -6.19
N HIS A 620 1.28 -19.28 -7.08
CA HIS A 620 2.60 -19.88 -6.87
C HIS A 620 3.66 -18.94 -7.41
N ARG A 621 4.69 -18.67 -6.60
CA ARG A 621 5.83 -17.82 -6.94
C ARG A 621 7.12 -18.58 -6.73
N MET A 622 8.05 -18.47 -7.69
CA MET A 622 9.38 -19.02 -7.62
C MET A 622 10.38 -17.87 -7.72
N THR A 623 11.12 -17.61 -6.67
CA THR A 623 12.11 -16.54 -6.58
C THR A 623 13.51 -17.13 -6.62
N LYS A 624 14.36 -16.62 -7.52
CA LYS A 624 15.77 -16.93 -7.63
C LYS A 624 16.60 -15.82 -7.00
N ASP A 625 17.72 -16.23 -6.40
CA ASP A 625 18.68 -15.32 -5.78
C ASP A 625 18.03 -14.38 -4.73
N GLN A 626 17.08 -14.91 -3.96
CA GLN A 626 16.40 -14.14 -2.91
C GLN A 626 17.43 -13.49 -1.99
N TYR A 627 17.22 -12.21 -1.63
CA TYR A 627 18.01 -11.57 -0.59
C TYR A 627 17.19 -11.32 0.66
N MET A 628 17.83 -11.55 1.80
CA MET A 628 17.22 -11.36 3.13
C MET A 628 18.28 -10.98 4.16
N ARG A 629 17.85 -10.66 5.36
CA ARG A 629 18.73 -10.37 6.49
C ARG A 629 19.16 -11.65 7.19
N ILE A 630 20.46 -11.75 7.43
CA ILE A 630 21.13 -12.82 8.18
C ILE A 630 21.68 -12.24 9.46
N PHE A 631 21.49 -12.92 10.59
CA PHE A 631 22.08 -12.57 11.86
C PHE A 631 23.45 -13.23 12.02
N SER A 632 24.46 -12.42 12.37
CA SER A 632 25.82 -12.89 12.62
C SER A 632 26.36 -12.24 13.88
N ILE A 633 27.00 -12.99 14.75
CA ILE A 633 27.66 -12.46 15.95
C ILE A 633 29.04 -11.99 15.57
N ASP A 634 29.40 -10.78 15.97
CA ASP A 634 30.76 -10.29 16.08
C ASP A 634 31.23 -10.44 17.53
N ASP A 635 32.13 -11.37 17.75
CA ASP A 635 32.79 -11.69 19.02
C ASP A 635 34.24 -11.22 19.07
N SER A 636 34.64 -10.32 18.18
CA SER A 636 36.01 -9.79 18.09
C SER A 636 36.37 -8.92 19.30
N ASN A 637 35.38 -8.33 19.98
CA ASN A 637 35.60 -7.58 21.20
C ASN A 637 35.36 -8.49 22.43
N PRO A 638 36.33 -8.66 23.32
CA PRO A 638 36.21 -9.51 24.50
C PRO A 638 35.21 -8.99 25.55
N ASP A 639 34.83 -7.71 25.50
CA ASP A 639 33.98 -7.08 26.52
C ASP A 639 32.48 -7.13 26.16
N TYR A 640 32.13 -7.33 24.87
CA TYR A 640 30.76 -7.39 24.40
C TYR A 640 30.66 -8.05 23.02
N GLU A 641 29.55 -8.70 22.78
CA GLU A 641 29.19 -9.29 21.50
C GLU A 641 28.20 -8.37 20.77
N ILE A 642 28.40 -8.17 19.47
CA ILE A 642 27.48 -7.42 18.61
C ILE A 642 26.82 -8.39 17.63
N VAL A 643 25.51 -8.39 17.60
CA VAL A 643 24.74 -9.10 16.58
C VAL A 643 24.57 -8.17 15.39
N ASN A 644 25.15 -8.52 14.26
CA ASN A 644 24.96 -7.80 13.01
C ASN A 644 23.84 -8.45 12.20
N LYS A 645 22.89 -7.65 11.77
CA LYS A 645 21.77 -8.02 10.90
C LYS A 645 22.03 -7.50 9.49
N ILE A 646 22.57 -8.36 8.62
CA ILE A 646 23.15 -8.02 7.33
C ILE A 646 22.30 -8.59 6.19
N TYR A 647 22.08 -7.80 5.14
CA TYR A 647 21.45 -8.31 3.93
C TYR A 647 22.42 -9.16 3.11
N GLN A 648 21.92 -10.27 2.61
CA GLN A 648 22.68 -11.22 1.80
C GLN A 648 21.79 -11.86 0.74
N ASN A 649 22.30 -12.04 -0.49
CA ASN A 649 21.64 -12.97 -1.42
C ASN A 649 21.72 -14.37 -0.85
N THR A 650 20.62 -15.06 -0.84
CA THR A 650 20.44 -16.42 -0.35
C THR A 650 20.00 -17.34 -1.50
N GLY A 651 19.61 -18.55 -1.20
CA GLY A 651 19.13 -19.49 -2.21
C GLY A 651 17.76 -19.13 -2.81
N ASP A 652 17.26 -20.07 -3.59
CA ASP A 652 15.94 -19.97 -4.18
C ASP A 652 14.84 -20.12 -3.12
N ALA A 653 13.71 -19.46 -3.37
CA ALA A 653 12.53 -19.58 -2.52
C ALA A 653 11.26 -19.80 -3.34
N THR A 654 10.27 -20.45 -2.73
CA THR A 654 8.93 -20.59 -3.31
C THR A 654 7.88 -20.12 -2.32
N ASN A 655 6.81 -19.51 -2.85
CA ASN A 655 5.68 -19.06 -2.06
C ASN A 655 4.39 -19.52 -2.75
N THR A 656 3.65 -20.42 -2.11
CA THR A 656 2.40 -20.99 -2.65
C THR A 656 1.26 -20.66 -1.71
N GLY A 657 0.16 -20.13 -2.21
CA GLY A 657 -0.93 -19.74 -1.34
C GLY A 657 -2.29 -19.65 -1.98
N VAL A 658 -3.26 -19.40 -1.12
CA VAL A 658 -4.67 -19.20 -1.47
C VAL A 658 -5.17 -17.89 -0.88
N GLU A 659 -6.01 -17.19 -1.63
CA GLU A 659 -6.62 -15.94 -1.18
C GLU A 659 -8.12 -15.96 -1.44
N PHE A 660 -8.89 -15.51 -0.45
CA PHE A 660 -10.34 -15.33 -0.55
C PHE A 660 -10.71 -13.92 -0.12
N LEU A 661 -11.64 -13.31 -0.83
CA LEU A 661 -12.24 -12.02 -0.48
C LEU A 661 -13.73 -12.10 -0.77
N VAL A 662 -14.55 -11.89 0.26
CA VAL A 662 -16.01 -11.86 0.18
C VAL A 662 -16.49 -10.48 0.58
N SER A 663 -17.43 -9.93 -0.16
CA SER A 663 -18.18 -8.71 0.22
C SER A 663 -19.66 -9.00 0.04
N GLN A 664 -20.47 -8.74 1.07
CA GLN A 664 -21.88 -9.05 1.11
C GLN A 664 -22.68 -7.93 1.79
N ASP A 665 -23.66 -7.38 1.09
CA ASP A 665 -24.70 -6.56 1.68
C ASP A 665 -25.72 -7.49 2.32
N ILE A 666 -25.71 -7.59 3.65
CA ILE A 666 -26.62 -8.46 4.43
C ILE A 666 -28.01 -7.83 4.48
N THR A 667 -28.04 -6.52 4.69
CA THR A 667 -29.24 -5.68 4.62
C THR A 667 -28.86 -4.32 4.01
N ASN A 668 -29.84 -3.47 3.74
CA ASN A 668 -29.57 -2.10 3.29
C ASN A 668 -28.77 -1.23 4.29
N THR A 669 -28.67 -1.68 5.56
CA THR A 669 -27.99 -0.97 6.64
C THR A 669 -26.81 -1.76 7.23
N PHE A 670 -26.55 -2.97 6.75
CA PHE A 670 -25.45 -3.80 7.23
C PHE A 670 -24.72 -4.48 6.09
N LYS A 671 -23.44 -4.21 5.96
CA LYS A 671 -22.52 -4.83 5.01
C LYS A 671 -21.40 -5.54 5.74
N LEU A 672 -21.01 -6.70 5.24
CA LEU A 672 -19.90 -7.50 5.74
C LEU A 672 -18.88 -7.73 4.62
N SER A 673 -17.61 -7.49 4.93
CA SER A 673 -16.48 -7.86 4.08
C SER A 673 -15.52 -8.73 4.87
N ALA A 674 -15.06 -9.83 4.28
CA ALA A 674 -14.10 -10.72 4.90
C ALA A 674 -13.02 -11.10 3.90
N SER A 675 -11.77 -11.22 4.38
CA SER A 675 -10.66 -11.74 3.58
C SER A 675 -9.85 -12.75 4.38
N PHE A 676 -9.28 -13.68 3.66
CA PHE A 676 -8.34 -14.67 4.13
C PHE A 676 -7.23 -14.85 3.10
N ASN A 677 -5.99 -14.87 3.55
CA ASN A 677 -4.84 -15.21 2.74
C ASN A 677 -3.98 -16.20 3.54
N GLY A 678 -3.75 -17.38 3.00
CA GLY A 678 -2.91 -18.41 3.60
C GLY A 678 -1.84 -18.84 2.61
N TYR A 679 -0.60 -19.03 3.07
CA TYR A 679 0.51 -19.39 2.20
C TYR A 679 1.56 -20.21 2.91
N GLU A 680 2.23 -21.03 2.12
CA GLU A 680 3.47 -21.74 2.46
C GLU A 680 4.63 -21.00 1.80
N ASN A 681 5.68 -20.73 2.57
CA ASN A 681 6.92 -20.15 2.10
C ASN A 681 8.07 -21.10 2.37
N VAL A 682 8.76 -21.56 1.32
CA VAL A 682 9.89 -22.45 1.42
C VAL A 682 11.14 -21.72 0.95
N ILE A 683 12.17 -21.66 1.79
CA ILE A 683 13.50 -21.16 1.46
C ILE A 683 14.44 -22.35 1.44
N LYS A 684 15.10 -22.59 0.31
CA LYS A 684 16.03 -23.69 0.15
C LYS A 684 17.29 -23.49 0.96
N GLU A 685 17.94 -24.59 1.32
CA GLU A 685 19.26 -24.59 1.94
C GLU A 685 20.24 -23.76 1.09
N PHE A 686 21.05 -22.96 1.76
CA PHE A 686 22.02 -22.07 1.13
C PHE A 686 23.28 -21.92 1.99
N GLU A 687 24.44 -21.90 1.31
CA GLU A 687 25.74 -21.58 1.89
C GLU A 687 26.25 -20.27 1.31
N GLY A 688 26.83 -19.41 2.12
CA GLY A 688 27.34 -18.11 1.68
C GLY A 688 28.42 -17.55 2.58
N THR A 689 28.93 -16.40 2.17
CA THR A 689 29.98 -15.67 2.91
C THR A 689 29.46 -14.30 3.29
N LEU A 690 29.49 -13.97 4.57
CA LEU A 690 29.34 -12.61 5.07
C LEU A 690 30.72 -11.94 5.09
N LEU A 691 30.80 -10.70 4.61
CA LEU A 691 32.05 -9.94 4.56
C LEU A 691 32.22 -9.04 5.78
N PHE A 692 31.11 -8.57 6.36
CA PHE A 692 31.11 -7.61 7.45
C PHE A 692 30.70 -8.27 8.79
N PRO A 693 31.32 -7.90 9.94
CA PRO A 693 32.51 -7.09 10.08
C PRO A 693 33.78 -7.92 9.84
N VAL A 694 33.66 -9.22 9.84
CA VAL A 694 34.72 -10.20 9.60
C VAL A 694 34.19 -11.24 8.63
N GLU A 695 35.00 -11.63 7.66
CA GLU A 695 34.64 -12.66 6.69
C GLU A 695 34.29 -13.96 7.40
N ARG A 696 33.08 -14.44 7.24
CA ARG A 696 32.55 -15.68 7.83
C ARG A 696 31.68 -16.45 6.85
N GLN A 697 31.91 -17.75 6.79
CA GLN A 697 31.01 -18.69 6.13
C GLN A 697 29.78 -18.92 7.00
N PHE A 698 28.62 -19.02 6.37
CA PHE A 698 27.37 -19.37 7.03
C PHE A 698 26.58 -20.35 6.18
N THR A 699 25.78 -21.17 6.85
CA THR A 699 24.81 -22.08 6.20
C THR A 699 23.44 -21.79 6.77
N LEU A 700 22.45 -21.62 5.90
CA LEU A 700 21.05 -21.62 6.25
C LEU A 700 20.44 -22.97 5.86
N ALA A 701 19.86 -23.66 6.79
CA ALA A 701 19.07 -24.86 6.52
C ALA A 701 17.80 -24.51 5.74
N GLU A 702 17.27 -25.47 4.98
CA GLU A 702 15.94 -25.31 4.39
C GLU A 702 14.90 -24.97 5.46
N SER A 703 14.11 -23.95 5.22
CA SER A 703 13.00 -23.57 6.08
C SER A 703 11.67 -23.63 5.32
N ASN A 704 10.65 -24.15 5.99
CA ASN A 704 9.28 -24.21 5.52
C ASN A 704 8.37 -23.54 6.54
N ASP A 705 7.55 -22.61 6.09
CA ASP A 705 6.64 -21.86 6.94
C ASP A 705 5.24 -21.79 6.35
N ILE A 706 4.23 -22.03 7.18
CA ILE A 706 2.82 -21.82 6.83
C ILE A 706 2.30 -20.67 7.68
N ALA A 707 1.94 -19.60 6.99
CA ALA A 707 1.37 -18.41 7.62
C ALA A 707 0.05 -18.01 6.96
N TRP A 708 -0.79 -17.30 7.73
CA TRP A 708 -2.05 -16.80 7.21
C TRP A 708 -2.47 -15.50 7.91
N ASP A 709 -3.26 -14.71 7.19
CA ASP A 709 -3.93 -13.54 7.73
C ASP A 709 -5.43 -13.56 7.41
N ALA A 710 -6.22 -12.98 8.30
CA ALA A 710 -7.65 -12.84 8.13
C ALA A 710 -8.10 -11.45 8.59
N LYS A 711 -9.07 -10.89 7.86
CA LYS A 711 -9.68 -9.60 8.18
C LYS A 711 -11.18 -9.68 8.00
N ILE A 712 -11.90 -9.01 8.89
CA ILE A 712 -13.35 -8.90 8.83
C ILE A 712 -13.71 -7.43 9.09
N THR A 713 -14.45 -6.82 8.18
CA THR A 713 -14.99 -5.47 8.32
C THR A 713 -16.51 -5.52 8.26
N SER A 714 -17.15 -4.95 9.26
CA SER A 714 -18.59 -4.80 9.40
C SER A 714 -18.94 -3.32 9.32
N GLU A 715 -19.81 -2.94 8.39
CA GLU A 715 -20.27 -1.58 8.19
C GLU A 715 -21.77 -1.51 8.50
N PHE A 716 -22.16 -0.52 9.28
CA PHE A 716 -23.54 -0.31 9.73
C PHE A 716 -24.00 1.12 9.45
N VAL A 717 -25.25 1.26 9.06
CA VAL A 717 -25.96 2.53 9.10
C VAL A 717 -26.91 2.49 10.30
N LEU A 718 -26.54 3.19 11.36
CA LEU A 718 -27.31 3.29 12.61
C LEU A 718 -28.41 4.36 12.48
N PRO A 719 -29.37 4.44 13.43
CA PRO A 719 -30.32 5.54 13.48
C PRO A 719 -29.63 6.92 13.39
N TRP A 720 -30.33 7.91 12.89
CA TRP A 720 -29.84 9.27 12.60
C TRP A 720 -28.73 9.34 11.56
N GLU A 721 -28.69 8.38 10.63
CA GLU A 721 -27.68 8.30 9.55
C GLU A 721 -26.22 8.27 10.07
N ILE A 722 -25.97 7.68 11.22
CA ILE A 722 -24.65 7.46 11.74
C ILE A 722 -24.07 6.23 11.05
N ALA A 723 -23.00 6.41 10.28
CA ALA A 723 -22.22 5.28 9.76
C ALA A 723 -21.27 4.77 10.85
N ALA A 724 -21.26 3.46 11.06
CA ALA A 724 -20.37 2.79 12.00
C ALA A 724 -19.58 1.69 11.30
N GLN A 725 -18.32 1.51 11.66
CA GLN A 725 -17.46 0.47 11.13
C GLN A 725 -16.74 -0.23 12.28
N LEU A 726 -16.66 -1.57 12.19
CA LEU A 726 -15.87 -2.41 13.07
C LEU A 726 -14.98 -3.29 12.21
N THR A 727 -13.67 -3.26 12.44
CA THR A 727 -12.70 -4.07 11.70
C THR A 727 -11.87 -4.90 12.66
N GLY A 728 -11.83 -6.21 12.44
CA GLY A 728 -10.96 -7.16 13.11
C GLY A 728 -9.86 -7.63 12.16
N VAL A 729 -8.62 -7.69 12.65
CA VAL A 729 -7.45 -8.13 11.91
C VAL A 729 -6.71 -9.16 12.73
N TYR A 730 -6.28 -10.26 12.10
CA TYR A 730 -5.46 -11.30 12.70
C TYR A 730 -4.36 -11.74 11.75
N PHE A 731 -3.13 -11.86 12.28
CA PHE A 731 -1.98 -12.46 11.63
C PHE A 731 -1.52 -13.66 12.45
N SER A 732 -1.33 -14.81 11.80
CA SER A 732 -0.82 -16.02 12.44
C SER A 732 0.66 -15.85 12.83
N ASN A 733 1.19 -16.83 13.56
CA ASN A 733 2.63 -17.01 13.66
C ASN A 733 3.20 -17.17 12.25
N LYS A 734 4.44 -16.75 12.10
CA LYS A 734 5.21 -16.84 10.85
C LYS A 734 6.66 -17.15 11.18
N ASN A 735 7.22 -18.17 10.54
CA ASN A 735 8.66 -18.41 10.64
C ASN A 735 9.42 -17.28 9.93
N ILE A 736 10.53 -16.90 10.51
CA ILE A 736 11.52 -16.00 9.94
C ILE A 736 12.85 -16.75 9.86
N PRO A 737 13.85 -16.28 9.09
CA PRO A 737 15.11 -16.98 8.89
C PRO A 737 15.73 -17.31 10.21
N GLN A 738 15.85 -17.60 11.13
CA GLN A 738 16.43 -17.86 12.45
C GLN A 738 15.43 -17.67 13.59
N GLY A 739 14.13 -18.03 13.35
CA GLY A 739 13.17 -18.00 14.44
C GLY A 739 11.73 -17.83 14.01
N ASP A 740 10.92 -17.26 14.90
CA ASP A 740 9.48 -17.11 14.73
C ASP A 740 9.00 -15.69 15.05
N GLN A 741 8.08 -15.19 14.24
CA GLN A 741 7.27 -14.02 14.57
C GLN A 741 5.92 -14.52 15.12
N LEU A 742 5.57 -14.09 16.34
CA LEU A 742 4.35 -14.53 16.99
C LEU A 742 3.11 -13.85 16.43
N ALA A 743 1.95 -14.48 16.59
CA ALA A 743 0.66 -13.98 16.16
C ALA A 743 0.31 -12.63 16.81
N ARG A 744 -0.42 -11.80 16.05
CA ARG A 744 -0.92 -10.51 16.52
C ARG A 744 -2.30 -10.22 15.95
N SER A 745 -3.07 -9.40 16.67
CA SER A 745 -4.41 -9.02 16.24
C SER A 745 -4.76 -7.61 16.65
N SER A 746 -5.70 -6.99 15.95
CA SER A 746 -6.28 -5.70 16.36
C SER A 746 -7.78 -5.68 16.10
N ILE A 747 -8.48 -4.85 16.89
CA ILE A 747 -9.86 -4.47 16.63
C ILE A 747 -9.91 -2.95 16.57
N ASP A 748 -10.44 -2.44 15.47
CA ASP A 748 -10.59 -1.02 15.18
C ASP A 748 -12.08 -0.67 15.07
N PHE A 749 -12.45 0.52 15.52
CA PHE A 749 -13.81 0.99 15.52
C PHE A 749 -13.90 2.42 14.99
N GLY A 750 -14.96 2.74 14.24
CA GLY A 750 -15.20 4.08 13.72
C GLY A 750 -16.67 4.47 13.70
N LEU A 751 -16.95 5.75 13.93
CA LEU A 751 -18.24 6.39 13.74
C LEU A 751 -18.07 7.63 12.88
N LYS A 752 -19.05 7.86 11.99
CA LYS A 752 -19.09 9.03 11.11
C LYS A 752 -20.52 9.55 11.02
N LYS A 753 -20.67 10.86 11.15
CA LYS A 753 -21.95 11.54 10.96
C LYS A 753 -21.77 12.77 10.09
N ASN A 754 -22.59 12.88 9.06
CA ASN A 754 -22.71 14.11 8.30
C ASN A 754 -23.62 15.09 9.05
N ILE A 755 -23.22 16.35 9.06
CA ILE A 755 -23.92 17.47 9.70
C ILE A 755 -23.99 18.63 8.69
N TRP A 756 -24.75 19.70 9.02
CA TRP A 756 -24.87 20.93 8.21
C TRP A 756 -25.23 20.62 6.73
N ASP A 757 -26.33 19.90 6.53
CA ASP A 757 -26.80 19.48 5.19
C ASP A 757 -25.72 18.78 4.33
N LYS A 758 -24.89 17.95 4.98
CA LYS A 758 -23.73 17.20 4.42
C LYS A 758 -22.49 18.04 4.11
N ASN A 759 -22.49 19.34 4.41
CA ASN A 759 -21.30 20.18 4.29
C ASN A 759 -20.32 19.99 5.46
N GLY A 760 -20.79 19.41 6.57
CA GLY A 760 -19.97 19.07 7.73
C GLY A 760 -19.89 17.56 7.96
N GLU A 761 -18.81 17.12 8.55
CA GLU A 761 -18.57 15.73 8.92
C GLU A 761 -17.92 15.67 10.30
N ILE A 762 -18.45 14.84 11.18
CA ILE A 762 -17.82 14.48 12.46
C ILE A 762 -17.44 13.02 12.40
N THR A 763 -16.20 12.71 12.80
CA THR A 763 -15.67 11.35 12.89
C THR A 763 -15.13 11.05 14.28
N ILE A 764 -15.32 9.82 14.73
CA ILE A 764 -14.67 9.25 15.91
C ILE A 764 -14.06 7.94 15.47
N ALA A 765 -12.76 7.74 15.69
CA ALA A 765 -12.05 6.52 15.35
C ALA A 765 -11.24 6.04 16.56
N ALA A 766 -11.18 4.73 16.76
CA ALA A 766 -10.35 4.08 17.76
C ALA A 766 -9.65 2.88 17.12
N THR A 767 -8.32 2.92 17.08
CA THR A 767 -7.49 1.85 16.51
C THR A 767 -6.93 0.99 17.62
N ASP A 768 -6.77 -0.31 17.34
CA ASP A 768 -6.24 -1.32 18.27
C ASP A 768 -6.79 -1.16 19.71
N VAL A 769 -8.13 -1.19 19.81
CA VAL A 769 -8.87 -0.91 21.05
C VAL A 769 -8.34 -1.69 22.25
N PHE A 770 -7.83 -2.91 22.03
CA PHE A 770 -7.30 -3.78 23.07
C PHE A 770 -5.78 -3.72 23.22
N ASN A 771 -5.07 -2.88 22.44
CA ASN A 771 -3.62 -2.74 22.47
C ASN A 771 -2.87 -4.09 22.33
N THR A 772 -3.23 -4.85 21.28
CA THR A 772 -2.75 -6.22 21.07
C THR A 772 -1.91 -6.38 19.81
N PHE A 773 -1.65 -5.31 19.06
CA PHE A 773 -0.98 -5.35 17.76
C PHE A 773 0.56 -5.25 17.85
N GLY A 774 1.15 -5.31 19.04
CA GLY A 774 2.60 -5.29 19.22
C GLY A 774 3.31 -6.43 18.49
N ILE A 775 4.59 -6.22 18.15
CA ILE A 775 5.44 -7.20 17.46
C ILE A 775 6.18 -8.02 18.50
N ARG A 776 6.17 -9.34 18.35
CA ARG A 776 6.88 -10.28 19.22
C ARG A 776 7.59 -11.32 18.35
N GLN A 777 8.85 -11.60 18.68
CA GLN A 777 9.69 -12.55 17.96
C GLN A 777 10.51 -13.41 18.91
N GLU A 778 10.74 -14.63 18.48
CA GLU A 778 11.70 -15.56 19.08
C GLU A 778 12.79 -15.85 18.03
N ILE A 779 14.05 -15.62 18.38
CA ILE A 779 15.19 -15.73 17.47
C ILE A 779 16.15 -16.77 18.06
N VAL A 780 16.62 -17.65 17.21
CA VAL A 780 17.65 -18.64 17.53
C VAL A 780 18.90 -18.27 16.73
N GLY A 781 19.85 -17.64 17.39
CA GLY A 781 21.17 -17.33 16.84
C GLY A 781 22.19 -18.41 17.19
N ASN A 782 23.38 -18.29 16.64
CA ASN A 782 24.51 -19.14 17.02
C ASN A 782 25.01 -18.71 18.41
N GLY A 783 24.89 -19.56 19.43
CA GLY A 783 25.31 -19.28 20.79
C GLY A 783 24.28 -18.52 21.65
N PHE A 784 23.11 -18.18 21.15
CA PHE A 784 22.06 -17.50 21.91
C PHE A 784 20.64 -17.79 21.42
N THR A 785 19.67 -17.58 22.31
CA THR A 785 18.28 -17.38 21.95
C THR A 785 17.84 -16.01 22.38
N SER A 786 16.97 -15.35 21.61
CA SER A 786 16.47 -14.02 21.94
C SER A 786 14.95 -13.95 21.78
N ARG A 787 14.29 -13.28 22.74
CA ARG A 787 12.90 -12.87 22.63
C ARG A 787 12.84 -11.36 22.51
N TYR A 788 12.33 -10.90 21.37
CA TYR A 788 12.13 -9.48 21.05
C TYR A 788 10.66 -9.15 21.16
N GLU A 789 10.31 -8.07 21.83
CA GLU A 789 8.95 -7.56 22.01
C GLU A 789 8.95 -6.05 21.79
N ASN A 790 8.20 -5.57 20.80
CA ASN A 790 8.06 -4.15 20.48
C ASN A 790 6.61 -3.70 20.64
N TYR A 791 6.40 -2.76 21.55
CA TYR A 791 5.12 -2.16 21.89
C TYR A 791 5.10 -0.69 21.43
N PHE A 792 5.07 -0.48 20.13
CA PHE A 792 4.89 0.84 19.54
C PHE A 792 3.44 1.32 19.64
N GLU A 793 3.21 2.60 19.41
CA GLU A 793 1.86 3.18 19.50
C GLU A 793 0.93 2.63 18.42
N THR A 794 0.04 1.74 18.77
CA THR A 794 -1.02 1.20 17.89
C THR A 794 -2.40 1.67 18.34
N GLN A 795 -2.57 1.85 19.66
CA GLN A 795 -3.81 2.29 20.27
C GLN A 795 -3.94 3.82 20.21
N VAL A 796 -4.83 4.30 19.36
CA VAL A 796 -5.09 5.74 19.19
C VAL A 796 -6.60 5.99 19.10
N ILE A 797 -7.10 6.95 19.87
CA ILE A 797 -8.46 7.49 19.71
C ILE A 797 -8.36 8.84 19.01
N ARG A 798 -9.17 9.05 17.96
CA ARG A 798 -9.22 10.29 17.18
C ARG A 798 -10.64 10.84 17.11
N VAL A 799 -10.76 12.15 17.15
CA VAL A 799 -12.00 12.88 16.90
C VAL A 799 -11.71 13.93 15.84
N GLY A 800 -12.43 13.88 14.74
CA GLY A 800 -12.24 14.77 13.60
C GLY A 800 -13.50 15.57 13.28
N VAL A 801 -13.31 16.80 12.82
CA VAL A 801 -14.35 17.65 12.26
C VAL A 801 -13.85 18.16 10.90
N LYS A 802 -14.70 18.06 9.88
CA LYS A 802 -14.41 18.52 8.54
C LYS A 802 -15.56 19.37 8.01
N TYR A 803 -15.24 20.45 7.29
CA TYR A 803 -16.20 21.29 6.60
C TYR A 803 -15.87 21.34 5.11
N LYS A 804 -16.87 21.06 4.26
CA LYS A 804 -16.82 21.09 2.80
C LYS A 804 -17.53 22.34 2.27
N PHE A 805 -16.99 22.99 1.25
CA PHE A 805 -17.57 24.19 0.66
C PHE A 805 -17.41 24.23 -0.86
#